data_a44f7c8058b3ce78832a89c87d241c9c
#
_entry.id   a44f7c8058b3ce78832a89c87d241c9c
#
_cell.length_a   1.000
_cell.length_b   1.000
_cell.length_c   1.000
_cell.angle_alpha   90.00
_cell.angle_beta   90.00
_cell.angle_gamma   90.00
#
_symmetry.space_group_name_H-M   'P 1'
#
loop_
_entity.id
_entity.type
_entity.pdbx_description
1 polymer ?
#
loop_
_entity_poly.entity_id
_entity_poly.type
_entity_poly.pdbx_seq_one_letter_code
_entity_poly.pdbx_strand_id
1 'polypeptide(L)'
;MKQRPMVLIFAGVLSGTAVVWNIMSMTAAFYLLTGICLLASLIFSDRRYGWVVVGILAGILLSLGFKTSMKLDLIKVKEKATEYTMGRVLEVSKTKKGKLAVLLKNKNLEGKILLYTPEDEKIIPGDILRFQGELEEWEDAANPGQFSSRHYYFSKGIYYHVYSKNIEIEGHQNIYFQEKILQCREYMKHQLEIQYKNEVSDFLKGMLIGDKNGLSDEVKDDFKESGLIHLLAVSGLHISLAGRRVYKLVRKWCGNFVVGSLAGMTGAVFYCILTGGSASSLRAVMMLGVYFLSEILGEHYDMMSAGAFAGIVLLIMCPYRIYDTGFLYSFTAVFVIAIYQLVKPKMKGKYYKLKESLSFCIFIQIGMLPLIIYFQYEAPAFSFLANVAAVPLATCAFTLAFLLIFLPYTVFHEAISWMIQGVLWISRQSYGMLTIGHVPFLWVLLFYFMTGLWIWKKNGQNRHIRISLAYVIMIILIWIPMARRKSLAFLDVGQGDCFVADTKSGAIIFDGGSSSEDQVGRYRILPYMKYLGYQKIQIAVISHMDIDHYSGIKELLEMGKIKYLGLPEIPKDETMKKIIGIAKKRGTTIFYLSRGRQITTKDGSLKVLHPQKNSQMEKNAASLVMQGKILGYRVLLTGDVEKEGEEELLSEELERADILKAAHHGSKNSTSNEFLQKVQPKQTVISCGKQNRYGHPHLETIHRLQTYRTKIYRTDRSGAIIFFKRRDG
;
A
#
# COMPACT_ATOMS: atom_id res chain seq x y z
N MET A 1 -4.98 -28.00 25.06
CA MET A 1 -5.28 -27.60 23.66
C MET A 1 -5.16 -28.86 22.81
N LYS A 2 -6.17 -29.18 22.02
CA LYS A 2 -6.08 -30.28 21.05
C LYS A 2 -4.91 -29.95 20.10
N GLN A 3 -4.12 -30.94 19.71
CA GLN A 3 -3.03 -30.78 18.75
C GLN A 3 -3.65 -30.30 17.43
N ARG A 4 -3.15 -29.20 16.88
CA ARG A 4 -3.58 -28.64 15.59
C ARG A 4 -2.41 -28.66 14.61
N PRO A 5 -2.05 -29.79 14.03
CA PRO A 5 -0.87 -29.93 13.19
C PRO A 5 -0.91 -28.97 11.99
N MET A 6 -2.06 -28.77 11.37
CA MET A 6 -2.21 -27.85 10.24
C MET A 6 -1.82 -26.41 10.57
N VAL A 7 -2.13 -25.92 11.78
CA VAL A 7 -1.74 -24.58 12.23
C VAL A 7 -0.23 -24.47 12.40
N LEU A 8 0.41 -25.52 12.93
CA LEU A 8 1.86 -25.57 13.10
C LEU A 8 2.59 -25.63 11.75
N ILE A 9 2.09 -26.45 10.82
CA ILE A 9 2.62 -26.52 9.44
C ILE A 9 2.48 -25.15 8.76
N PHE A 10 1.33 -24.50 8.87
CA PHE A 10 1.10 -23.17 8.26
C PHE A 10 2.05 -22.11 8.81
N ALA A 11 2.24 -22.07 10.13
CA ALA A 11 3.22 -21.16 10.73
C ALA A 11 4.64 -21.44 10.21
N GLY A 12 5.02 -22.70 10.06
CA GLY A 12 6.28 -23.13 9.46
C GLY A 12 6.42 -22.67 7.99
N VAL A 13 5.40 -22.92 7.16
CA VAL A 13 5.40 -22.51 5.74
C VAL A 13 5.54 -21.00 5.61
N LEU A 14 4.79 -20.22 6.40
CA LEU A 14 4.93 -18.75 6.42
C LEU A 14 6.36 -18.33 6.77
N SER A 15 6.95 -18.93 7.82
CA SER A 15 8.30 -18.59 8.27
C SER A 15 9.33 -18.94 7.21
N GLY A 16 9.28 -20.14 6.63
CA GLY A 16 10.18 -20.58 5.55
C GLY A 16 10.08 -19.71 4.31
N THR A 17 8.87 -19.36 3.89
CA THR A 17 8.63 -18.45 2.76
C THR A 17 9.19 -17.06 3.04
N ALA A 18 8.95 -16.50 4.23
CA ALA A 18 9.44 -15.17 4.62
C ALA A 18 10.99 -15.11 4.62
N VAL A 19 11.65 -16.16 5.10
CA VAL A 19 13.11 -16.24 5.10
C VAL A 19 13.69 -16.17 3.69
N VAL A 20 13.15 -16.96 2.75
CA VAL A 20 13.65 -16.99 1.37
C VAL A 20 13.45 -15.65 0.65
N TRP A 21 12.34 -14.98 0.88
CA TRP A 21 12.03 -13.73 0.17
C TRP A 21 12.70 -12.49 0.77
N ASN A 22 12.90 -12.43 2.09
CA ASN A 22 13.40 -11.22 2.76
C ASN A 22 14.90 -11.24 3.08
N ILE A 23 15.52 -12.44 3.29
CA ILE A 23 16.83 -12.51 3.93
C ILE A 23 17.90 -13.15 3.03
N MET A 24 17.53 -13.99 2.04
CA MET A 24 18.49 -14.93 1.48
C MET A 24 18.72 -14.89 -0.01
N SER A 25 20.00 -14.99 -0.42
CA SER A 25 20.37 -15.48 -1.74
C SER A 25 20.02 -16.98 -1.88
N MET A 26 19.90 -17.49 -3.11
CA MET A 26 19.56 -18.90 -3.35
C MET A 26 20.55 -19.87 -2.69
N THR A 27 21.85 -19.54 -2.67
CA THR A 27 22.92 -20.36 -2.04
C THR A 27 22.76 -20.40 -0.52
N ALA A 28 22.51 -19.26 0.12
CA ALA A 28 22.30 -19.18 1.56
C ALA A 28 21.03 -19.93 2.01
N ALA A 29 19.96 -19.91 1.19
CA ALA A 29 18.75 -20.69 1.46
C ALA A 29 19.01 -22.20 1.45
N PHE A 30 19.90 -22.69 0.57
CA PHE A 30 20.30 -24.09 0.54
C PHE A 30 21.06 -24.53 1.79
N TYR A 31 22.00 -23.69 2.29
CA TYR A 31 22.71 -23.99 3.55
C TYR A 31 21.78 -23.96 4.76
N LEU A 32 20.80 -23.05 4.78
CA LEU A 32 19.79 -23.02 5.84
C LEU A 32 18.93 -24.28 5.80
N LEU A 33 18.53 -24.73 4.61
CA LEU A 33 17.76 -25.97 4.41
C LEU A 33 18.50 -27.17 5.01
N THR A 34 19.80 -27.33 4.69
CA THR A 34 20.63 -28.40 5.24
C THR A 34 20.81 -28.30 6.75
N GLY A 35 21.00 -27.08 7.29
CA GLY A 35 21.10 -26.84 8.72
C GLY A 35 19.80 -27.15 9.47
N ILE A 36 18.65 -26.78 8.93
CA ILE A 36 17.33 -27.11 9.50
C ILE A 36 17.06 -28.61 9.44
N CYS A 37 17.45 -29.32 8.36
CA CYS A 37 17.33 -30.77 8.29
C CYS A 37 18.17 -31.48 9.35
N LEU A 38 19.41 -31.00 9.62
CA LEU A 38 20.28 -31.50 10.67
C LEU A 38 19.69 -31.24 12.06
N LEU A 39 19.23 -30.02 12.33
CA LEU A 39 18.56 -29.67 13.59
C LEU A 39 17.26 -30.45 13.80
N ALA A 40 16.48 -30.67 12.77
CA ALA A 40 15.28 -31.46 12.82
C ALA A 40 15.57 -32.91 13.23
N SER A 41 16.65 -33.51 12.71
CA SER A 41 17.06 -34.88 13.09
C SER A 41 17.45 -34.99 14.57
N LEU A 42 17.88 -33.91 15.21
CA LEU A 42 18.25 -33.84 16.62
C LEU A 42 17.05 -33.57 17.57
N ILE A 43 15.98 -32.94 17.08
CA ILE A 43 14.88 -32.41 17.91
C ILE A 43 13.61 -33.30 17.85
N PHE A 44 13.61 -34.40 17.09
CA PHE A 44 12.41 -35.24 16.84
C PHE A 44 11.83 -35.98 18.05
N SER A 45 12.10 -35.58 19.28
CA SER A 45 11.49 -36.17 20.46
C SER A 45 10.02 -35.72 20.72
N ASP A 46 9.62 -34.52 20.26
CA ASP A 46 8.23 -34.03 20.36
C ASP A 46 7.61 -33.81 18.98
N ARG A 47 6.57 -34.57 18.63
CA ARG A 47 5.82 -34.51 17.36
C ARG A 47 5.35 -33.09 16.98
N ARG A 48 5.17 -32.19 17.94
CA ARG A 48 4.73 -30.81 17.71
C ARG A 48 5.77 -29.99 16.98
N TYR A 49 7.02 -30.09 17.36
CA TYR A 49 8.12 -29.37 16.70
C TYR A 49 8.37 -29.91 15.29
N GLY A 50 8.18 -31.23 15.09
CA GLY A 50 8.28 -31.86 13.78
C GLY A 50 7.36 -31.22 12.72
N TRP A 51 6.10 -30.92 13.07
CA TRP A 51 5.18 -30.26 12.14
C TRP A 51 5.58 -28.85 11.73
N VAL A 52 6.17 -28.06 12.66
CA VAL A 52 6.72 -26.73 12.33
C VAL A 52 7.90 -26.84 11.38
N VAL A 53 8.82 -27.78 11.64
CA VAL A 53 10.00 -28.02 10.80
C VAL A 53 9.61 -28.45 9.40
N VAL A 54 8.68 -29.41 9.27
CA VAL A 54 8.13 -29.82 7.95
C VAL A 54 7.55 -28.62 7.21
N GLY A 55 6.82 -27.75 7.91
CA GLY A 55 6.30 -26.52 7.32
C GLY A 55 7.40 -25.57 6.83
N ILE A 56 8.44 -25.33 7.62
CA ILE A 56 9.57 -24.47 7.25
C ILE A 56 10.26 -25.00 6.00
N LEU A 57 10.59 -26.31 5.97
CA LEU A 57 11.21 -26.95 4.83
C LEU A 57 10.35 -26.83 3.57
N ALA A 58 9.06 -27.11 3.70
CA ALA A 58 8.11 -26.96 2.57
C ALA A 58 8.06 -25.50 2.07
N GLY A 59 8.00 -24.52 2.95
CA GLY A 59 7.99 -23.09 2.58
C GLY A 59 9.27 -22.65 1.87
N ILE A 60 10.43 -23.11 2.33
CA ILE A 60 11.72 -22.86 1.68
C ILE A 60 11.76 -23.47 0.29
N LEU A 61 11.44 -24.76 0.16
CA LEU A 61 11.47 -25.48 -1.13
C LEU A 61 10.52 -24.86 -2.16
N LEU A 62 9.28 -24.55 -1.76
CA LEU A 62 8.30 -23.88 -2.62
C LEU A 62 8.82 -22.53 -3.11
N SER A 63 9.40 -21.73 -2.20
CA SER A 63 9.89 -20.39 -2.55
C SER A 63 11.13 -20.42 -3.43
N LEU A 64 12.03 -21.38 -3.22
CA LEU A 64 13.20 -21.59 -4.08
C LEU A 64 12.80 -22.03 -5.49
N GLY A 65 11.90 -23.01 -5.62
CA GLY A 65 11.36 -23.44 -6.89
C GLY A 65 10.74 -22.30 -7.67
N PHE A 66 9.92 -21.49 -6.99
CA PHE A 66 9.26 -20.33 -7.59
C PHE A 66 10.26 -19.23 -8.02
N LYS A 67 11.27 -18.90 -7.20
CA LYS A 67 12.34 -17.96 -7.59
C LYS A 67 13.13 -18.44 -8.80
N THR A 68 13.40 -19.73 -8.88
CA THR A 68 14.14 -20.31 -10.01
C THR A 68 13.33 -20.21 -11.30
N SER A 69 12.06 -20.55 -11.25
CA SER A 69 11.14 -20.44 -12.39
C SER A 69 11.03 -19.01 -12.88
N MET A 70 10.82 -18.04 -11.99
CA MET A 70 10.80 -16.61 -12.36
C MET A 70 12.10 -16.14 -13.00
N LYS A 71 13.26 -16.58 -12.50
CA LYS A 71 14.57 -16.20 -13.08
C LYS A 71 14.73 -16.74 -14.49
N LEU A 72 14.27 -17.97 -14.76
CA LEU A 72 14.27 -18.56 -16.09
C LEU A 72 13.35 -17.81 -17.06
N ASP A 73 12.17 -17.40 -16.60
CA ASP A 73 11.25 -16.57 -17.40
C ASP A 73 11.87 -15.21 -17.77
N LEU A 74 12.56 -14.56 -16.85
CA LEU A 74 13.25 -13.29 -17.08
C LEU A 74 14.34 -13.39 -18.17
N ILE A 75 15.10 -14.48 -18.16
CA ILE A 75 16.12 -14.73 -19.19
C ILE A 75 15.45 -14.85 -20.56
N LYS A 76 14.37 -15.64 -20.67
CA LYS A 76 13.59 -15.79 -21.91
C LYS A 76 13.00 -14.47 -22.42
N VAL A 77 12.53 -13.60 -21.50
CA VAL A 77 11.97 -12.30 -21.85
C VAL A 77 13.04 -11.36 -22.41
N LYS A 78 14.22 -11.31 -21.79
CA LYS A 78 15.33 -10.47 -22.28
C LYS A 78 15.88 -10.89 -23.62
N GLU A 79 15.91 -12.20 -23.89
CA GLU A 79 16.34 -12.73 -25.19
C GLU A 79 15.36 -12.41 -26.33
N LYS A 80 14.08 -12.21 -26.03
CA LYS A 80 13.00 -11.97 -27.01
C LYS A 80 12.48 -10.52 -27.07
N ALA A 81 13.14 -9.57 -26.43
CA ALA A 81 12.66 -8.19 -26.28
C ALA A 81 12.44 -7.42 -27.61
N THR A 82 12.89 -7.95 -28.74
CA THR A 82 12.74 -7.35 -30.08
C THR A 82 11.64 -7.99 -30.94
N GLU A 83 11.04 -9.10 -30.50
CA GLU A 83 9.99 -9.79 -31.24
C GLU A 83 8.58 -9.45 -30.74
N TYR A 84 7.60 -9.61 -31.64
CA TYR A 84 6.20 -9.53 -31.25
C TYR A 84 5.86 -10.54 -30.16
N THR A 85 5.20 -10.08 -29.13
CA THR A 85 4.72 -10.94 -28.05
C THR A 85 3.24 -11.21 -28.23
N MET A 86 2.85 -12.50 -28.08
CA MET A 86 1.45 -12.91 -28.13
C MET A 86 0.90 -13.19 -26.75
N GLY A 87 -0.36 -12.84 -26.52
CA GLY A 87 -1.02 -13.14 -25.25
C GLY A 87 -2.54 -13.24 -25.40
N ARG A 88 -3.14 -14.16 -24.64
CA ARG A 88 -4.60 -14.28 -24.57
C ARG A 88 -5.13 -13.32 -23.50
N VAL A 89 -6.13 -12.54 -23.84
CA VAL A 89 -6.82 -11.61 -22.96
C VAL A 89 -7.60 -12.37 -21.89
N LEU A 90 -7.34 -12.06 -20.64
CA LEU A 90 -8.07 -12.59 -19.47
C LEU A 90 -9.09 -11.59 -18.94
N GLU A 91 -8.70 -10.32 -18.87
CA GLU A 91 -9.53 -9.22 -18.31
C GLU A 91 -9.16 -7.90 -18.97
N VAL A 92 -10.12 -7.05 -19.17
CA VAL A 92 -9.95 -5.68 -19.68
C VAL A 92 -10.51 -4.70 -18.65
N SER A 93 -9.76 -3.67 -18.32
CA SER A 93 -10.20 -2.61 -17.42
C SER A 93 -9.75 -1.24 -17.92
N LYS A 94 -10.52 -0.19 -17.59
CA LYS A 94 -10.14 1.19 -17.92
C LYS A 94 -9.31 1.78 -16.76
N THR A 95 -8.22 2.44 -17.11
CA THR A 95 -7.44 3.21 -16.14
C THR A 95 -8.07 4.59 -15.92
N LYS A 96 -7.75 5.25 -14.81
CA LYS A 96 -8.19 6.64 -14.55
C LYS A 96 -7.73 7.65 -15.62
N LYS A 97 -6.70 7.31 -16.40
CA LYS A 97 -6.14 8.16 -17.47
C LYS A 97 -6.77 7.88 -18.85
N GLY A 98 -7.85 7.11 -18.93
CA GLY A 98 -8.51 6.77 -20.19
C GLY A 98 -7.74 5.77 -21.06
N LYS A 99 -6.76 5.03 -20.50
CA LYS A 99 -6.10 3.91 -21.20
C LYS A 99 -6.76 2.60 -20.83
N LEU A 100 -6.69 1.62 -21.71
CA LEU A 100 -7.06 0.24 -21.38
C LEU A 100 -5.87 -0.43 -20.65
N ALA A 101 -6.18 -1.17 -19.60
CA ALA A 101 -5.28 -2.10 -18.95
C ALA A 101 -5.80 -3.52 -19.21
N VAL A 102 -5.06 -4.26 -20.02
CA VAL A 102 -5.44 -5.59 -20.51
C VAL A 102 -4.56 -6.64 -19.84
N LEU A 103 -5.18 -7.52 -19.07
CA LEU A 103 -4.49 -8.63 -18.43
C LEU A 103 -4.35 -9.79 -19.39
N LEU A 104 -3.10 -10.18 -19.68
CA LEU A 104 -2.76 -11.22 -20.65
C LEU A 104 -2.13 -12.44 -20.00
N LYS A 105 -2.36 -13.61 -20.59
CA LYS A 105 -1.61 -14.84 -20.32
C LYS A 105 -0.88 -15.27 -21.58
N ASN A 106 0.44 -15.35 -21.50
CA ASN A 106 1.29 -15.90 -22.53
C ASN A 106 1.53 -17.41 -22.25
N LYS A 107 1.62 -18.24 -23.29
CA LYS A 107 1.85 -19.70 -23.17
C LYS A 107 3.27 -20.02 -22.68
N ASN A 108 4.23 -19.18 -23.00
CA ASN A 108 5.66 -19.41 -22.76
C ASN A 108 6.17 -18.80 -21.44
N LEU A 109 5.32 -18.02 -20.74
CA LEU A 109 5.64 -17.35 -19.49
C LEU A 109 4.73 -17.84 -18.36
N GLU A 110 5.28 -18.11 -17.19
CA GLU A 110 4.49 -18.52 -16.04
C GLU A 110 3.60 -17.39 -15.52
N GLY A 111 4.12 -16.16 -15.53
CA GLY A 111 3.40 -14.98 -15.10
C GLY A 111 2.36 -14.46 -16.09
N LYS A 112 1.54 -13.53 -15.59
CA LYS A 112 0.65 -12.72 -16.40
C LYS A 112 1.34 -11.42 -16.79
N ILE A 113 0.91 -10.84 -17.91
CA ILE A 113 1.40 -9.55 -18.42
C ILE A 113 0.26 -8.55 -18.31
N LEU A 114 0.55 -7.32 -17.87
CA LEU A 114 -0.38 -6.19 -17.90
C LEU A 114 -0.01 -5.25 -19.04
N LEU A 115 -0.81 -5.26 -20.09
CA LEU A 115 -0.64 -4.42 -21.27
C LEU A 115 -1.43 -3.13 -21.11
N TYR A 116 -0.78 -1.99 -21.29
CA TYR A 116 -1.41 -0.68 -21.37
C TYR A 116 -1.46 -0.19 -22.81
N THR A 117 -2.68 0.14 -23.27
CA THR A 117 -2.93 0.58 -24.64
C THR A 117 -3.89 1.78 -24.67
N PRO A 118 -3.96 2.58 -25.75
CA PRO A 118 -5.01 3.60 -25.95
C PRO A 118 -6.44 3.04 -25.84
N GLU A 119 -7.42 3.91 -25.56
CA GLU A 119 -8.83 3.51 -25.33
C GLU A 119 -9.58 3.08 -26.59
N ASP A 120 -9.06 3.38 -27.79
CA ASP A 120 -9.78 3.26 -29.06
C ASP A 120 -9.93 1.82 -29.58
N GLU A 121 -9.36 0.83 -28.89
CA GLU A 121 -9.39 -0.55 -29.33
C GLU A 121 -10.49 -1.37 -28.65
N LYS A 122 -11.34 -2.04 -29.47
CA LYS A 122 -12.38 -2.95 -28.99
C LYS A 122 -11.78 -4.31 -28.66
N ILE A 123 -11.11 -4.42 -27.52
CA ILE A 123 -10.53 -5.66 -27.03
C ILE A 123 -11.50 -6.32 -26.06
N ILE A 124 -11.76 -7.61 -26.23
CA ILE A 124 -12.59 -8.41 -25.33
C ILE A 124 -11.81 -9.59 -24.73
N PRO A 125 -12.19 -10.09 -23.55
CA PRO A 125 -11.62 -11.30 -23.01
C PRO A 125 -11.79 -12.49 -23.95
N GLY A 126 -10.72 -13.27 -24.13
CA GLY A 126 -10.66 -14.35 -25.10
C GLY A 126 -9.88 -14.02 -26.37
N ASP A 127 -9.71 -12.73 -26.69
CA ASP A 127 -8.90 -12.31 -27.84
C ASP A 127 -7.43 -12.75 -27.67
N ILE A 128 -6.81 -13.10 -28.77
CA ILE A 128 -5.38 -13.36 -28.86
C ILE A 128 -4.75 -12.12 -29.48
N LEU A 129 -4.02 -11.39 -28.65
CA LEU A 129 -3.35 -10.15 -29.07
C LEU A 129 -1.90 -10.45 -29.44
N ARG A 130 -1.47 -9.83 -30.55
CA ARG A 130 -0.09 -9.67 -30.93
C ARG A 130 0.29 -8.20 -30.72
N PHE A 131 1.32 -7.94 -29.96
CA PHE A 131 1.74 -6.58 -29.61
C PHE A 131 3.26 -6.47 -29.60
N GLN A 132 3.73 -5.24 -29.84
CA GLN A 132 5.14 -4.89 -29.79
C GLN A 132 5.40 -3.94 -28.62
N GLY A 133 6.43 -4.24 -27.82
CA GLY A 133 6.83 -3.41 -26.70
C GLY A 133 7.82 -4.15 -25.81
N GLU A 134 8.60 -3.39 -25.07
CA GLU A 134 9.53 -3.93 -24.08
C GLU A 134 8.75 -4.38 -22.84
N LEU A 135 8.96 -5.64 -22.45
CA LEU A 135 8.40 -6.18 -21.21
C LEU A 135 9.24 -5.71 -20.02
N GLU A 136 8.65 -4.86 -19.20
CA GLU A 136 9.31 -4.30 -18.02
C GLU A 136 8.84 -5.02 -16.76
N GLU A 137 9.75 -5.22 -15.81
CA GLU A 137 9.40 -5.64 -14.46
C GLU A 137 8.83 -4.48 -13.65
N TRP A 138 7.95 -4.82 -12.69
CA TRP A 138 7.47 -3.85 -11.72
C TRP A 138 8.59 -3.37 -10.80
N GLU A 139 8.66 -2.07 -10.61
CA GLU A 139 9.62 -1.46 -9.70
C GLU A 139 9.21 -1.65 -8.22
N ASP A 140 10.22 -1.72 -7.37
CA ASP A 140 10.01 -1.72 -5.93
C ASP A 140 9.81 -0.28 -5.41
N ALA A 141 9.41 -0.15 -4.15
CA ALA A 141 9.24 1.16 -3.52
C ALA A 141 10.59 1.89 -3.45
N ALA A 142 10.65 3.08 -4.04
CA ALA A 142 11.85 3.91 -4.05
C ALA A 142 12.03 4.69 -2.73
N ASN A 143 10.93 4.96 -2.00
CA ASN A 143 10.95 5.69 -0.75
C ASN A 143 10.42 4.83 0.41
N PRO A 144 10.95 4.97 1.64
CA PRO A 144 10.37 4.33 2.81
C PRO A 144 8.91 4.72 2.98
N GLY A 145 8.08 3.73 3.26
CA GLY A 145 6.63 3.93 3.40
C GLY A 145 5.84 3.97 2.11
N GLN A 146 6.49 4.06 0.96
CA GLN A 146 5.84 4.04 -0.34
C GLN A 146 5.27 2.65 -0.65
N PHE A 147 4.16 2.62 -1.40
CA PHE A 147 3.57 1.38 -1.90
C PHE A 147 4.50 0.71 -2.92
N SER A 148 4.77 -0.60 -2.73
CA SER A 148 5.55 -1.40 -3.68
C SER A 148 4.64 -2.00 -4.74
N SER A 149 4.72 -1.48 -5.96
CA SER A 149 4.01 -2.03 -7.12
C SER A 149 4.45 -3.47 -7.40
N ARG A 150 5.75 -3.77 -7.24
CA ARG A 150 6.31 -5.10 -7.41
C ARG A 150 5.64 -6.11 -6.47
N HIS A 151 5.59 -5.84 -5.18
CA HIS A 151 4.95 -6.73 -4.21
C HIS A 151 3.47 -6.96 -4.51
N TYR A 152 2.75 -5.90 -4.86
CA TYR A 152 1.33 -5.97 -5.16
C TYR A 152 1.02 -6.80 -6.41
N TYR A 153 1.69 -6.52 -7.53
CA TYR A 153 1.41 -7.23 -8.77
C TYR A 153 1.94 -8.66 -8.76
N PHE A 154 3.11 -8.90 -8.17
CA PHE A 154 3.68 -10.24 -8.03
C PHE A 154 2.80 -11.15 -7.18
N SER A 155 2.20 -10.63 -6.10
CA SER A 155 1.25 -11.40 -5.28
C SER A 155 -0.02 -11.82 -6.03
N LYS A 156 -0.31 -11.16 -7.16
CA LYS A 156 -1.40 -11.49 -8.10
C LYS A 156 -0.94 -12.36 -9.28
N GLY A 157 0.34 -12.71 -9.33
CA GLY A 157 0.94 -13.45 -10.43
C GLY A 157 1.11 -12.63 -11.71
N ILE A 158 1.16 -11.28 -11.60
CA ILE A 158 1.41 -10.35 -12.71
C ILE A 158 2.86 -9.88 -12.58
N TYR A 159 3.74 -10.40 -13.43
CA TYR A 159 5.18 -10.17 -13.28
C TYR A 159 5.71 -9.06 -14.18
N TYR A 160 5.06 -8.84 -15.32
CA TYR A 160 5.49 -7.88 -16.33
C TYR A 160 4.40 -6.89 -16.65
N HIS A 161 4.82 -5.71 -17.09
CA HIS A 161 3.96 -4.75 -17.75
C HIS A 161 4.59 -4.29 -19.06
N VAL A 162 3.75 -3.78 -19.97
CA VAL A 162 4.18 -3.29 -21.27
C VAL A 162 3.25 -2.15 -21.72
N TYR A 163 3.84 -1.17 -22.38
CA TYR A 163 3.11 -0.11 -23.05
C TYR A 163 3.21 -0.34 -24.55
N SER A 164 2.08 -0.56 -25.22
CA SER A 164 2.05 -0.71 -26.67
C SER A 164 0.95 0.14 -27.29
N LYS A 165 1.27 0.77 -28.42
CA LYS A 165 0.31 1.47 -29.29
C LYS A 165 -0.09 0.58 -30.48
N ASN A 166 0.75 -0.35 -30.86
CA ASN A 166 0.54 -1.23 -32.01
C ASN A 166 0.10 -2.60 -31.51
N ILE A 167 -1.19 -2.87 -31.65
CA ILE A 167 -1.82 -4.11 -31.24
C ILE A 167 -2.61 -4.66 -32.42
N GLU A 168 -2.46 -5.96 -32.66
CA GLU A 168 -3.22 -6.68 -33.67
C GLU A 168 -3.98 -7.83 -32.99
N ILE A 169 -5.27 -7.96 -33.33
CA ILE A 169 -6.09 -9.07 -32.86
C ILE A 169 -5.93 -10.20 -33.90
N GLU A 170 -5.18 -11.23 -33.54
CA GLU A 170 -4.92 -12.38 -34.46
C GLU A 170 -6.03 -13.41 -34.45
N GLY A 171 -6.87 -13.43 -33.41
CA GLY A 171 -7.94 -14.38 -33.29
C GLY A 171 -8.69 -14.26 -31.98
N HIS A 172 -9.70 -15.11 -31.84
CA HIS A 172 -10.49 -15.21 -30.63
C HIS A 172 -10.59 -16.67 -30.19
N GLN A 173 -10.28 -16.93 -28.93
CA GLN A 173 -10.48 -18.24 -28.32
C GLN A 173 -11.75 -18.18 -27.48
N ASN A 174 -12.78 -18.88 -27.91
CA ASN A 174 -14.03 -18.99 -27.16
C ASN A 174 -13.79 -19.56 -25.77
N ILE A 175 -14.03 -18.74 -24.76
CA ILE A 175 -13.99 -19.13 -23.35
C ILE A 175 -15.41 -18.98 -22.81
N TYR A 176 -16.33 -19.80 -23.34
CA TYR A 176 -17.77 -19.73 -23.11
C TYR A 176 -18.14 -19.47 -21.63
N PHE A 177 -17.50 -20.17 -20.70
CA PHE A 177 -17.78 -19.98 -19.28
C PHE A 177 -17.34 -18.60 -18.74
N GLN A 178 -16.15 -18.12 -19.14
CA GLN A 178 -15.65 -16.80 -18.72
C GLN A 178 -16.47 -15.69 -19.33
N GLU A 179 -16.87 -15.82 -20.61
CA GLU A 179 -17.74 -14.84 -21.29
C GLU A 179 -19.09 -14.74 -20.61
N LYS A 180 -19.70 -15.87 -20.21
CA LYS A 180 -20.97 -15.88 -19.48
C LYS A 180 -20.85 -15.21 -18.10
N ILE A 181 -19.75 -15.42 -17.41
CA ILE A 181 -19.46 -14.73 -16.13
C ILE A 181 -19.33 -13.22 -16.36
N LEU A 182 -18.62 -12.79 -17.40
CA LEU A 182 -18.49 -11.37 -17.74
C LEU A 182 -19.82 -10.75 -18.13
N GLN A 183 -20.63 -11.42 -18.97
CA GLN A 183 -21.97 -10.98 -19.30
C GLN A 183 -22.84 -10.84 -18.06
N CYS A 184 -22.79 -11.80 -17.13
CA CYS A 184 -23.50 -11.74 -15.85
C CYS A 184 -23.02 -10.53 -15.02
N ARG A 185 -21.72 -10.29 -14.96
CA ARG A 185 -21.09 -9.18 -14.25
C ARG A 185 -21.53 -7.82 -14.79
N GLU A 186 -21.49 -7.66 -16.12
CA GLU A 186 -21.93 -6.42 -16.79
C GLU A 186 -23.44 -6.20 -16.63
N TYR A 187 -24.25 -7.26 -16.75
CA TYR A 187 -25.67 -7.19 -16.46
C TYR A 187 -25.95 -6.71 -15.02
N MET A 188 -25.26 -7.28 -14.02
CA MET A 188 -25.40 -6.86 -12.63
C MET A 188 -24.97 -5.40 -12.42
N LYS A 189 -23.88 -4.94 -13.05
CA LYS A 189 -23.47 -3.53 -13.01
C LYS A 189 -24.56 -2.61 -13.55
N HIS A 190 -25.08 -2.95 -14.72
CA HIS A 190 -26.13 -2.18 -15.39
C HIS A 190 -27.40 -2.11 -14.53
N GLN A 191 -27.83 -3.23 -13.92
CA GLN A 191 -28.96 -3.23 -12.99
C GLN A 191 -28.73 -2.33 -11.79
N LEU A 192 -27.53 -2.36 -11.19
CA LEU A 192 -27.19 -1.49 -10.06
C LEU A 192 -27.16 -0.01 -10.45
N GLU A 193 -26.77 0.33 -11.68
CA GLU A 193 -26.78 1.71 -12.19
C GLU A 193 -28.19 2.24 -12.46
N ILE A 194 -29.10 1.36 -12.90
CA ILE A 194 -30.51 1.72 -13.10
C ILE A 194 -31.24 1.88 -11.76
N GLN A 195 -30.99 0.95 -10.83
CA GLN A 195 -31.74 0.86 -9.56
C GLN A 195 -31.25 1.86 -8.51
N TYR A 196 -29.96 2.23 -8.54
CA TYR A 196 -29.35 3.09 -7.54
C TYR A 196 -28.55 4.22 -8.17
N LYS A 197 -28.53 5.39 -7.52
CA LYS A 197 -27.87 6.58 -8.03
C LYS A 197 -26.52 6.84 -7.36
N ASN A 198 -25.58 7.43 -8.09
CA ASN A 198 -24.31 7.98 -7.59
C ASN A 198 -23.50 7.02 -6.68
N GLU A 199 -23.01 7.53 -5.55
CA GLU A 199 -22.16 6.82 -4.60
C GLU A 199 -22.78 5.51 -4.08
N VAL A 200 -24.13 5.41 -3.99
CA VAL A 200 -24.82 4.19 -3.55
C VAL A 200 -24.60 3.07 -4.55
N SER A 201 -24.77 3.36 -5.85
CA SER A 201 -24.50 2.40 -6.93
C SER A 201 -23.05 1.94 -6.91
N ASP A 202 -22.10 2.88 -6.82
CA ASP A 202 -20.67 2.57 -6.83
C ASP A 202 -20.25 1.77 -5.60
N PHE A 203 -20.81 2.08 -4.43
CA PHE A 203 -20.59 1.29 -3.22
C PHE A 203 -21.11 -0.15 -3.39
N LEU A 204 -22.33 -0.32 -3.90
CA LEU A 204 -22.91 -1.64 -4.14
C LEU A 204 -22.14 -2.43 -5.20
N LYS A 205 -21.66 -1.80 -6.28
CA LYS A 205 -20.77 -2.45 -7.27
C LYS A 205 -19.49 -2.96 -6.60
N GLY A 206 -18.86 -2.15 -5.74
CA GLY A 206 -17.71 -2.57 -4.96
C GLY A 206 -17.97 -3.76 -4.04
N MET A 207 -19.11 -3.72 -3.34
CA MET A 207 -19.49 -4.72 -2.33
C MET A 207 -20.01 -6.02 -2.94
N LEU A 208 -20.82 -5.97 -4.02
CA LEU A 208 -21.46 -7.14 -4.63
C LEU A 208 -20.59 -7.81 -5.71
N ILE A 209 -19.87 -7.02 -6.51
CA ILE A 209 -19.16 -7.50 -7.70
C ILE A 209 -17.64 -7.34 -7.57
N GLY A 210 -17.18 -6.54 -6.60
CA GLY A 210 -15.76 -6.24 -6.40
C GLY A 210 -15.24 -5.10 -7.29
N ASP A 211 -16.10 -4.40 -8.02
CA ASP A 211 -15.74 -3.28 -8.87
C ASP A 211 -15.69 -1.96 -8.08
N LYS A 212 -14.49 -1.42 -7.90
CA LYS A 212 -14.22 -0.20 -7.13
C LYS A 212 -13.90 1.02 -7.99
N ASN A 213 -13.99 0.88 -9.32
CA ASN A 213 -13.53 1.93 -10.24
C ASN A 213 -14.38 3.21 -10.15
N GLY A 214 -15.68 3.09 -9.90
CA GLY A 214 -16.58 4.24 -9.72
C GLY A 214 -16.39 5.02 -8.42
N LEU A 215 -15.79 4.41 -7.39
CA LEU A 215 -15.61 5.07 -6.10
C LEU A 215 -14.56 6.19 -6.17
N SER A 216 -14.94 7.40 -5.73
CA SER A 216 -14.03 8.53 -5.64
C SER A 216 -12.90 8.25 -4.62
N ASP A 217 -11.78 8.94 -4.77
CA ASP A 217 -10.66 8.80 -3.83
C ASP A 217 -11.02 9.34 -2.45
N GLU A 218 -11.91 10.34 -2.38
CA GLU A 218 -12.43 10.91 -1.13
C GLU A 218 -13.21 9.83 -0.34
N VAL A 219 -14.14 9.13 -0.97
CA VAL A 219 -14.87 8.02 -0.32
C VAL A 219 -13.92 6.91 0.14
N LYS A 220 -12.92 6.55 -0.67
CA LYS A 220 -11.91 5.55 -0.25
C LYS A 220 -11.11 5.98 0.97
N ASP A 221 -10.77 7.26 1.05
CA ASP A 221 -10.07 7.83 2.21
C ASP A 221 -10.96 7.85 3.45
N ASP A 222 -12.24 8.26 3.33
CA ASP A 222 -13.21 8.23 4.43
C ASP A 222 -13.36 6.82 5.01
N PHE A 223 -13.48 5.80 4.14
CA PHE A 223 -13.56 4.40 4.59
C PHE A 223 -12.25 3.90 5.21
N LYS A 224 -11.11 4.40 4.77
CA LYS A 224 -9.83 4.10 5.39
C LYS A 224 -9.69 4.75 6.75
N GLU A 225 -10.03 6.03 6.86
CA GLU A 225 -9.93 6.81 8.09
C GLU A 225 -10.94 6.36 9.17
N SER A 226 -12.10 5.84 8.77
CA SER A 226 -13.07 5.24 9.69
C SER A 226 -12.77 3.78 10.08
N GLY A 227 -11.81 3.10 9.40
CA GLY A 227 -11.52 1.67 9.59
C GLY A 227 -12.55 0.74 8.93
N LEU A 228 -13.38 1.26 8.02
CA LEU A 228 -14.42 0.53 7.29
C LEU A 228 -13.97 0.05 5.91
N ILE A 229 -12.69 0.23 5.52
CA ILE A 229 -12.16 -0.09 4.18
C ILE A 229 -12.47 -1.53 3.75
N HIS A 230 -12.61 -2.45 4.69
CA HIS A 230 -12.95 -3.85 4.44
C HIS A 230 -14.37 -4.06 3.89
N LEU A 231 -15.29 -3.09 4.06
CA LEU A 231 -16.64 -3.12 3.48
C LEU A 231 -16.63 -2.79 1.98
N LEU A 232 -15.63 -2.04 1.49
CA LEU A 232 -15.45 -1.73 0.06
C LEU A 232 -14.92 -2.91 -0.76
N ALA A 233 -14.69 -4.06 -0.14
CA ALA A 233 -14.20 -5.25 -0.82
C ALA A 233 -15.13 -6.42 -0.59
N VAL A 234 -15.18 -7.32 -1.57
CA VAL A 234 -15.84 -8.61 -1.35
C VAL A 234 -15.10 -9.36 -0.26
N SER A 235 -15.78 -9.52 0.88
CA SER A 235 -15.22 -10.14 2.08
C SER A 235 -15.58 -11.61 2.18
N GLY A 236 -14.86 -12.34 3.04
CA GLY A 236 -15.20 -13.71 3.37
C GLY A 236 -16.62 -13.86 3.95
N LEU A 237 -17.17 -12.81 4.57
CA LEU A 237 -18.55 -12.78 5.05
C LEU A 237 -19.53 -12.87 3.87
N HIS A 238 -19.32 -12.11 2.79
CA HIS A 238 -20.19 -12.10 1.61
C HIS A 238 -20.21 -13.46 0.93
N ILE A 239 -19.05 -14.08 0.71
CA ILE A 239 -18.94 -15.45 0.15
C ILE A 239 -19.66 -16.47 1.05
N SER A 240 -19.43 -16.39 2.37
CA SER A 240 -20.04 -17.31 3.32
C SER A 240 -21.55 -17.14 3.42
N LEU A 241 -22.06 -15.91 3.34
CA LEU A 241 -23.50 -15.63 3.32
C LEU A 241 -24.16 -16.21 2.06
N ALA A 242 -23.57 -15.98 0.88
CA ALA A 242 -24.08 -16.52 -0.38
C ALA A 242 -24.12 -18.06 -0.34
N GLY A 243 -22.99 -18.72 -0.04
CA GLY A 243 -22.91 -20.18 -0.02
C GLY A 243 -23.83 -20.84 1.03
N ARG A 244 -23.88 -20.28 2.26
CA ARG A 244 -24.76 -20.81 3.32
C ARG A 244 -26.24 -20.59 3.01
N ARG A 245 -26.62 -19.56 2.27
CA ARG A 245 -28.02 -19.35 1.87
C ARG A 245 -28.43 -20.34 0.80
N VAL A 246 -27.61 -20.58 -0.21
CA VAL A 246 -27.84 -21.63 -1.21
C VAL A 246 -27.98 -22.99 -0.51
N TYR A 247 -27.05 -23.32 0.40
CA TYR A 247 -27.13 -24.52 1.22
C TYR A 247 -28.50 -24.68 1.95
N LYS A 248 -28.91 -23.63 2.69
CA LYS A 248 -30.16 -23.66 3.46
C LYS A 248 -31.40 -23.81 2.56
N LEU A 249 -31.44 -23.14 1.43
CA LEU A 249 -32.53 -23.18 0.45
C LEU A 249 -32.65 -24.59 -0.13
N VAL A 250 -31.56 -25.14 -0.68
CA VAL A 250 -31.56 -26.46 -1.30
C VAL A 250 -31.83 -27.57 -0.28
N ARG A 251 -31.22 -27.48 0.91
CA ARG A 251 -31.51 -28.43 2.00
C ARG A 251 -32.97 -28.40 2.41
N LYS A 252 -33.63 -27.23 2.45
CA LYS A 252 -35.05 -27.11 2.78
C LYS A 252 -35.92 -27.75 1.70
N TRP A 253 -35.55 -27.69 0.44
CA TRP A 253 -36.34 -28.25 -0.67
C TRP A 253 -36.11 -29.77 -0.84
N CYS A 254 -34.84 -30.19 -0.80
CA CYS A 254 -34.49 -31.60 -1.06
C CYS A 254 -34.45 -32.48 0.19
N GLY A 255 -34.56 -31.89 1.39
CA GLY A 255 -34.45 -32.62 2.65
C GLY A 255 -33.07 -33.26 2.93
N ASN A 256 -32.09 -33.09 2.00
CA ASN A 256 -30.80 -33.77 2.02
C ASN A 256 -29.68 -32.77 2.28
N PHE A 257 -28.90 -33.02 3.34
CA PHE A 257 -27.78 -32.14 3.74
C PHE A 257 -26.57 -32.26 2.82
N VAL A 258 -26.35 -33.43 2.20
CA VAL A 258 -25.24 -33.62 1.24
C VAL A 258 -25.48 -32.81 -0.02
N VAL A 259 -26.70 -32.92 -0.60
CA VAL A 259 -27.10 -32.11 -1.76
C VAL A 259 -27.05 -30.62 -1.47
N GLY A 260 -27.53 -30.24 -0.27
CA GLY A 260 -27.42 -28.85 0.20
C GLY A 260 -25.98 -28.39 0.31
N SER A 261 -25.07 -29.19 0.87
CA SER A 261 -23.63 -28.86 1.00
C SER A 261 -22.93 -28.69 -0.34
N LEU A 262 -23.19 -29.59 -1.27
CA LEU A 262 -22.65 -29.50 -2.65
C LEU A 262 -23.15 -28.24 -3.37
N ALA A 263 -24.45 -27.97 -3.29
CA ALA A 263 -25.04 -26.77 -3.87
C ALA A 263 -24.47 -25.47 -3.25
N GLY A 264 -24.32 -25.43 -1.92
CA GLY A 264 -23.72 -24.31 -1.20
C GLY A 264 -22.27 -24.08 -1.60
N MET A 265 -21.50 -25.14 -1.78
CA MET A 265 -20.10 -25.06 -2.26
C MET A 265 -20.04 -24.54 -3.69
N THR A 266 -20.86 -25.07 -4.60
CA THR A 266 -20.94 -24.63 -5.99
C THR A 266 -21.33 -23.14 -6.06
N GLY A 267 -22.33 -22.71 -5.28
CA GLY A 267 -22.74 -21.31 -5.19
C GLY A 267 -21.63 -20.38 -4.68
N ALA A 268 -20.86 -20.82 -3.68
CA ALA A 268 -19.74 -20.06 -3.15
C ALA A 268 -18.59 -19.94 -4.17
N VAL A 269 -18.27 -21.01 -4.89
CA VAL A 269 -17.26 -21.02 -5.97
C VAL A 269 -17.70 -20.10 -7.11
N PHE A 270 -18.94 -20.24 -7.58
CA PHE A 270 -19.50 -19.39 -8.62
C PHE A 270 -19.42 -17.89 -8.26
N TYR A 271 -19.85 -17.54 -7.04
CA TYR A 271 -19.81 -16.17 -6.56
C TYR A 271 -18.36 -15.66 -6.39
N CYS A 272 -17.43 -16.49 -5.97
CA CYS A 272 -16.01 -16.15 -5.90
C CYS A 272 -15.44 -15.81 -7.30
N ILE A 273 -15.77 -16.60 -8.32
CA ILE A 273 -15.34 -16.34 -9.71
C ILE A 273 -15.99 -15.05 -10.23
N LEU A 274 -17.28 -14.87 -9.98
CA LEU A 274 -18.02 -13.66 -10.36
C LEU A 274 -17.39 -12.38 -9.78
N THR A 275 -16.84 -12.45 -8.57
CA THR A 275 -16.22 -11.31 -7.88
C THR A 275 -14.71 -11.14 -8.13
N GLY A 276 -14.13 -11.90 -9.07
CA GLY A 276 -12.73 -11.79 -9.49
C GLY A 276 -11.72 -12.53 -8.60
N GLY A 277 -12.16 -13.43 -7.69
CA GLY A 277 -11.30 -14.38 -6.99
C GLY A 277 -10.17 -13.78 -6.14
N SER A 278 -10.46 -12.74 -5.36
CA SER A 278 -9.48 -12.16 -4.44
C SER A 278 -8.94 -13.19 -3.43
N ALA A 279 -7.73 -12.96 -2.86
CA ALA A 279 -7.16 -13.86 -1.84
C ALA A 279 -8.11 -14.10 -0.66
N SER A 280 -8.86 -13.05 -0.24
CA SER A 280 -9.87 -13.15 0.81
C SER A 280 -11.08 -14.02 0.40
N SER A 281 -11.53 -13.89 -0.86
CA SER A 281 -12.64 -14.68 -1.41
C SER A 281 -12.24 -16.15 -1.57
N LEU A 282 -11.05 -16.43 -2.12
CA LEU A 282 -10.53 -17.80 -2.26
C LEU A 282 -10.38 -18.49 -0.90
N ARG A 283 -9.83 -17.80 0.10
CA ARG A 283 -9.74 -18.33 1.46
C ARG A 283 -11.14 -18.70 1.99
N ALA A 284 -12.12 -17.81 1.81
CA ALA A 284 -13.48 -18.06 2.30
C ALA A 284 -14.13 -19.26 1.63
N VAL A 285 -13.95 -19.45 0.33
CA VAL A 285 -14.41 -20.64 -0.40
C VAL A 285 -13.76 -21.89 0.14
N MET A 286 -12.44 -21.91 0.35
CA MET A 286 -11.73 -23.09 0.88
C MET A 286 -12.19 -23.43 2.29
N MET A 287 -12.31 -22.43 3.18
CA MET A 287 -12.78 -22.64 4.55
C MET A 287 -14.24 -23.13 4.58
N LEU A 288 -15.09 -22.58 3.70
CA LEU A 288 -16.48 -23.01 3.58
C LEU A 288 -16.57 -24.42 3.00
N GLY A 289 -15.67 -24.79 2.07
CA GLY A 289 -15.54 -26.15 1.55
C GLY A 289 -15.18 -27.16 2.65
N VAL A 290 -14.20 -26.82 3.50
CA VAL A 290 -13.87 -27.64 4.67
C VAL A 290 -15.06 -27.74 5.63
N TYR A 291 -15.83 -26.66 5.82
CA TYR A 291 -17.04 -26.67 6.63
C TYR A 291 -18.10 -27.62 6.05
N PHE A 292 -18.41 -27.53 4.75
CA PHE A 292 -19.38 -28.43 4.12
C PHE A 292 -18.90 -29.88 4.08
N LEU A 293 -17.59 -30.11 3.90
CA LEU A 293 -17.01 -31.44 3.96
C LEU A 293 -17.14 -32.03 5.37
N SER A 294 -16.90 -31.24 6.42
CA SER A 294 -17.08 -31.71 7.80
C SER A 294 -18.54 -32.06 8.11
N GLU A 295 -19.52 -31.32 7.56
CA GLU A 295 -20.95 -31.64 7.64
C GLU A 295 -21.27 -32.99 6.96
N ILE A 296 -20.69 -33.23 5.75
CA ILE A 296 -20.91 -34.49 5.00
C ILE A 296 -20.29 -35.69 5.73
N LEU A 297 -19.09 -35.52 6.31
CA LEU A 297 -18.37 -36.59 7.01
C LEU A 297 -18.82 -36.77 8.48
N GLY A 298 -19.69 -35.91 9.00
CA GLY A 298 -20.09 -35.94 10.41
C GLY A 298 -19.00 -35.53 11.39
N GLU A 299 -17.97 -34.80 10.90
CA GLU A 299 -16.81 -34.38 11.68
C GLU A 299 -16.94 -32.96 12.22
N HIS A 300 -16.18 -32.66 13.28
CA HIS A 300 -16.20 -31.34 13.89
C HIS A 300 -15.38 -30.33 13.08
N TYR A 301 -16.00 -29.24 12.63
CA TYR A 301 -15.31 -28.12 11.99
C TYR A 301 -14.43 -27.36 12.97
N ASP A 302 -13.13 -27.26 12.68
CA ASP A 302 -12.19 -26.38 13.38
C ASP A 302 -11.74 -25.22 12.49
N MET A 303 -12.17 -24.00 12.83
CA MET A 303 -11.92 -22.79 12.05
C MET A 303 -10.43 -22.46 11.90
N MET A 304 -9.60 -22.75 12.93
CA MET A 304 -8.16 -22.48 12.85
C MET A 304 -7.47 -23.44 11.88
N SER A 305 -7.80 -24.72 11.92
CA SER A 305 -7.25 -25.72 10.99
C SER A 305 -7.71 -25.50 9.56
N ALA A 306 -8.98 -25.13 9.35
CA ALA A 306 -9.52 -24.79 8.04
C ALA A 306 -8.83 -23.53 7.47
N GLY A 307 -8.60 -22.51 8.29
CA GLY A 307 -7.84 -21.31 7.91
C GLY A 307 -6.39 -21.66 7.54
N ALA A 308 -5.72 -22.47 8.35
CA ALA A 308 -4.34 -22.91 8.10
C ALA A 308 -4.23 -23.70 6.78
N PHE A 309 -5.15 -24.64 6.55
CA PHE A 309 -5.23 -25.38 5.29
C PHE A 309 -5.36 -24.43 4.07
N ALA A 310 -6.32 -23.51 4.13
CA ALA A 310 -6.51 -22.52 3.06
C ALA A 310 -5.25 -21.67 2.83
N GLY A 311 -4.56 -21.29 3.91
CA GLY A 311 -3.31 -20.54 3.83
C GLY A 311 -2.18 -21.30 3.14
N ILE A 312 -2.01 -22.58 3.48
CA ILE A 312 -1.01 -23.45 2.84
C ILE A 312 -1.29 -23.57 1.35
N VAL A 313 -2.53 -23.88 0.96
CA VAL A 313 -2.92 -24.01 -0.45
C VAL A 313 -2.65 -22.72 -1.23
N LEU A 314 -3.01 -21.55 -0.66
CA LEU A 314 -2.77 -20.26 -1.32
C LEU A 314 -1.28 -19.93 -1.46
N LEU A 315 -0.43 -20.32 -0.52
CA LEU A 315 1.02 -20.13 -0.60
C LEU A 315 1.66 -21.13 -1.61
N ILE A 316 1.13 -22.33 -1.73
CA ILE A 316 1.54 -23.28 -2.78
C ILE A 316 1.24 -22.71 -4.17
N MET A 317 0.05 -22.11 -4.36
CA MET A 317 -0.33 -21.48 -5.63
C MET A 317 0.55 -20.26 -5.98
N CYS A 318 0.93 -19.47 -5.00
CA CYS A 318 1.79 -18.30 -5.17
C CYS A 318 2.47 -17.93 -3.85
N PRO A 319 3.74 -18.30 -3.62
CA PRO A 319 4.47 -17.98 -2.39
C PRO A 319 4.61 -16.47 -2.16
N TYR A 320 4.58 -15.67 -3.23
CA TYR A 320 4.67 -14.21 -3.17
C TYR A 320 3.47 -13.54 -2.46
N ARG A 321 2.37 -14.28 -2.21
CA ARG A 321 1.21 -13.79 -1.45
C ARG A 321 1.53 -13.37 -0.01
N ILE A 322 2.70 -13.76 0.51
CA ILE A 322 3.16 -13.27 1.82
C ILE A 322 3.30 -11.73 1.86
N TYR A 323 3.46 -11.08 0.71
CA TYR A 323 3.49 -9.62 0.58
C TYR A 323 2.11 -8.99 0.31
N ASP A 324 1.08 -9.81 0.07
CA ASP A 324 -0.29 -9.32 -0.09
C ASP A 324 -0.87 -8.93 1.27
N THR A 325 -1.05 -7.63 1.50
CA THR A 325 -1.67 -7.12 2.74
C THR A 325 -3.08 -7.66 2.94
N GLY A 326 -3.83 -7.90 1.85
CA GLY A 326 -5.16 -8.51 1.89
C GLY A 326 -5.12 -9.96 2.39
N PHE A 327 -4.11 -10.73 1.97
CA PHE A 327 -3.84 -12.07 2.51
C PHE A 327 -3.55 -12.00 4.01
N LEU A 328 -2.59 -11.17 4.42
CA LEU A 328 -2.16 -11.08 5.82
C LEU A 328 -3.28 -10.62 6.74
N TYR A 329 -4.00 -9.55 6.38
CA TYR A 329 -5.13 -9.06 7.17
C TYR A 329 -6.24 -10.09 7.28
N SER A 330 -6.54 -10.78 6.18
CA SER A 330 -7.62 -11.76 6.11
C SER A 330 -7.34 -12.99 6.99
N PHE A 331 -6.12 -13.53 6.98
CA PHE A 331 -5.73 -14.66 7.83
C PHE A 331 -5.62 -14.25 9.30
N THR A 332 -4.99 -13.11 9.59
CA THR A 332 -4.93 -12.58 10.95
C THR A 332 -6.32 -12.39 11.55
N ALA A 333 -7.27 -11.81 10.80
CA ALA A 333 -8.64 -11.66 11.25
C ALA A 333 -9.28 -13.01 11.61
N VAL A 334 -9.10 -14.06 10.79
CA VAL A 334 -9.64 -15.41 11.10
C VAL A 334 -9.04 -15.95 12.40
N PHE A 335 -7.73 -15.84 12.59
CA PHE A 335 -7.10 -16.31 13.82
C PHE A 335 -7.54 -15.50 15.05
N VAL A 336 -7.65 -14.19 14.93
CA VAL A 336 -8.16 -13.32 16.01
C VAL A 336 -9.60 -13.65 16.36
N ILE A 337 -10.48 -13.88 15.36
CA ILE A 337 -11.87 -14.31 15.58
C ILE A 337 -11.91 -15.68 16.27
N ALA A 338 -11.10 -16.63 15.82
CA ALA A 338 -11.03 -17.96 16.43
C ALA A 338 -10.56 -17.88 17.89
N ILE A 339 -9.58 -17.02 18.19
CA ILE A 339 -9.13 -16.77 19.55
C ILE A 339 -10.24 -16.13 20.39
N TYR A 340 -10.95 -15.14 19.85
CA TYR A 340 -12.08 -14.52 20.57
C TYR A 340 -13.12 -15.55 20.97
N GLN A 341 -13.48 -16.50 20.09
CA GLN A 341 -14.42 -17.57 20.42
C GLN A 341 -13.98 -18.46 21.62
N LEU A 342 -12.66 -18.59 21.83
CA LEU A 342 -12.12 -19.34 22.97
C LEU A 342 -12.14 -18.55 24.28
N VAL A 343 -12.05 -17.21 24.21
CA VAL A 343 -11.87 -16.34 25.38
C VAL A 343 -13.07 -15.44 25.68
N LYS A 344 -14.07 -15.42 24.81
CA LYS A 344 -15.22 -14.53 24.94
C LYS A 344 -15.86 -14.61 26.32
N PRO A 345 -16.17 -13.45 26.94
CA PRO A 345 -16.82 -13.42 28.24
C PRO A 345 -18.29 -13.87 28.13
N LYS A 346 -18.79 -14.57 29.15
CA LYS A 346 -20.21 -14.85 29.28
C LYS A 346 -20.90 -13.58 29.77
N MET A 347 -21.61 -12.89 28.88
CA MET A 347 -22.34 -11.66 29.22
C MET A 347 -23.80 -11.97 29.52
N LYS A 348 -24.39 -11.29 30.53
CA LYS A 348 -25.79 -11.38 30.92
C LYS A 348 -26.39 -9.98 31.06
N GLY A 349 -27.72 -9.88 31.09
CA GLY A 349 -28.46 -8.63 31.32
C GLY A 349 -29.09 -8.05 30.07
N LYS A 350 -29.86 -6.96 30.24
CA LYS A 350 -30.72 -6.35 29.19
C LYS A 350 -29.99 -6.00 27.90
N TYR A 351 -28.75 -5.57 27.97
CA TYR A 351 -27.96 -5.11 26.80
C TYR A 351 -26.81 -6.06 26.43
N TYR A 352 -26.94 -7.38 26.71
CA TYR A 352 -25.85 -8.33 26.53
C TYR A 352 -25.37 -8.42 25.07
N LYS A 353 -26.29 -8.35 24.08
CA LYS A 353 -25.95 -8.39 22.64
C LYS A 353 -25.10 -7.22 22.21
N LEU A 354 -25.45 -6.00 22.68
CA LEU A 354 -24.65 -4.80 22.37
C LEU A 354 -23.26 -4.88 23.02
N LYS A 355 -23.19 -5.31 24.28
CA LYS A 355 -21.92 -5.50 24.99
C LYS A 355 -21.05 -6.56 24.32
N GLU A 356 -21.64 -7.67 23.85
CA GLU A 356 -20.94 -8.73 23.12
C GLU A 356 -20.42 -8.19 21.77
N SER A 357 -21.22 -7.45 21.02
CA SER A 357 -20.81 -6.82 19.76
C SER A 357 -19.67 -5.83 19.95
N LEU A 358 -19.76 -4.94 20.95
CA LEU A 358 -18.68 -4.02 21.30
C LEU A 358 -17.40 -4.75 21.69
N SER A 359 -17.51 -5.75 22.58
CA SER A 359 -16.37 -6.57 23.00
C SER A 359 -15.71 -7.27 21.80
N PHE A 360 -16.50 -7.80 20.88
CA PHE A 360 -16.00 -8.41 19.65
C PHE A 360 -15.25 -7.41 18.78
N CYS A 361 -15.85 -6.24 18.49
CA CYS A 361 -15.22 -5.22 17.65
C CYS A 361 -13.91 -4.67 18.25
N ILE A 362 -13.91 -4.42 19.58
CA ILE A 362 -12.69 -3.99 20.30
C ILE A 362 -11.62 -5.06 20.22
N PHE A 363 -11.97 -6.34 20.44
CA PHE A 363 -11.00 -7.42 20.39
C PHE A 363 -10.39 -7.59 19.01
N ILE A 364 -11.20 -7.52 17.94
CA ILE A 364 -10.72 -7.56 16.55
C ILE A 364 -9.82 -6.37 16.27
N GLN A 365 -10.22 -5.17 16.66
CA GLN A 365 -9.40 -3.96 16.46
C GLN A 365 -8.02 -4.11 17.11
N ILE A 366 -7.96 -4.51 18.38
CA ILE A 366 -6.70 -4.72 19.11
C ILE A 366 -5.86 -5.81 18.43
N GLY A 367 -6.47 -6.93 18.05
CA GLY A 367 -5.76 -8.02 17.38
C GLY A 367 -5.22 -7.69 16.00
N MET A 368 -5.87 -6.77 15.29
CA MET A 368 -5.44 -6.31 13.95
C MET A 368 -4.45 -5.14 14.00
N LEU A 369 -4.45 -4.38 15.10
CA LEU A 369 -3.72 -3.11 15.25
C LEU A 369 -2.23 -3.20 14.88
N PRO A 370 -1.44 -4.20 15.32
CA PRO A 370 -0.02 -4.28 15.01
C PRO A 370 0.27 -4.35 13.52
N LEU A 371 -0.52 -5.13 12.78
CA LEU A 371 -0.39 -5.25 11.32
C LEU A 371 -0.84 -4.00 10.60
N ILE A 372 -1.93 -3.36 11.07
CA ILE A 372 -2.41 -2.11 10.48
C ILE A 372 -1.34 -1.03 10.63
N ILE A 373 -0.75 -0.87 11.82
CA ILE A 373 0.32 0.11 12.06
C ILE A 373 1.56 -0.21 11.22
N TYR A 374 1.94 -1.48 11.13
CA TYR A 374 3.12 -1.88 10.36
C TYR A 374 3.02 -1.52 8.87
N PHE A 375 1.83 -1.71 8.25
CA PHE A 375 1.65 -1.45 6.82
C PHE A 375 1.12 -0.06 6.49
N GLN A 376 0.35 0.58 7.38
CA GLN A 376 -0.29 1.87 7.11
C GLN A 376 0.30 3.03 7.92
N TYR A 377 1.13 2.73 8.95
CA TYR A 377 1.75 3.70 9.87
C TYR A 377 0.76 4.53 10.68
N GLU A 378 -0.53 4.29 10.51
CA GLU A 378 -1.65 4.98 11.15
C GLU A 378 -2.79 4.00 11.42
N ALA A 379 -3.62 4.30 12.41
CA ALA A 379 -4.82 3.52 12.71
C ALA A 379 -5.91 4.40 13.32
N PRO A 380 -7.19 4.17 12.99
CA PRO A 380 -8.30 4.86 13.64
C PRO A 380 -8.52 4.32 15.07
N ALA A 381 -8.43 5.21 16.08
CA ALA A 381 -8.53 4.82 17.49
C ALA A 381 -9.90 4.22 17.84
N PHE A 382 -10.98 4.80 17.32
CA PHE A 382 -12.35 4.47 17.66
C PHE A 382 -13.12 3.77 16.55
N SER A 383 -12.43 3.10 15.63
CA SER A 383 -13.09 2.37 14.51
C SER A 383 -14.05 1.27 14.96
N PHE A 384 -13.92 0.74 16.19
CA PHE A 384 -14.87 -0.22 16.73
C PHE A 384 -16.30 0.34 16.82
N LEU A 385 -16.47 1.66 17.06
CA LEU A 385 -17.76 2.32 17.05
C LEU A 385 -18.39 2.34 15.66
N ALA A 386 -17.58 2.70 14.66
CA ALA A 386 -18.01 2.65 13.26
C ALA A 386 -18.42 1.24 12.84
N ASN A 387 -17.63 0.25 13.22
CA ASN A 387 -17.89 -1.16 12.87
C ASN A 387 -19.17 -1.73 13.50
N VAL A 388 -19.46 -1.40 14.76
CA VAL A 388 -20.69 -1.87 15.45
C VAL A 388 -21.94 -1.36 14.73
N ALA A 389 -21.90 -0.15 14.16
CA ALA A 389 -23.04 0.44 13.45
C ALA A 389 -23.06 0.09 11.95
N ALA A 390 -21.93 0.25 11.24
CA ALA A 390 -21.89 0.11 9.79
C ALA A 390 -21.94 -1.35 9.29
N VAL A 391 -21.30 -2.30 10.01
CA VAL A 391 -21.26 -3.70 9.55
C VAL A 391 -22.66 -4.36 9.50
N PRO A 392 -23.53 -4.22 10.50
CA PRO A 392 -24.90 -4.74 10.40
C PRO A 392 -25.70 -4.11 9.26
N LEU A 393 -25.63 -2.78 9.08
CA LEU A 393 -26.30 -2.06 8.00
C LEU A 393 -25.82 -2.54 6.63
N ALA A 394 -24.52 -2.59 6.43
CA ALA A 394 -23.92 -3.06 5.18
C ALA A 394 -24.28 -4.55 4.89
N THR A 395 -24.28 -5.41 5.92
CA THR A 395 -24.64 -6.82 5.76
C THR A 395 -26.11 -7.00 5.39
N CYS A 396 -27.00 -6.21 5.97
CA CYS A 396 -28.42 -6.20 5.63
C CYS A 396 -28.63 -5.70 4.20
N ALA A 397 -28.04 -4.54 3.86
CA ALA A 397 -28.08 -3.98 2.51
C ALA A 397 -27.53 -4.94 1.45
N PHE A 398 -26.37 -5.56 1.71
CA PHE A 398 -25.80 -6.59 0.84
C PHE A 398 -26.78 -7.74 0.58
N THR A 399 -27.37 -8.23 1.64
CA THR A 399 -28.30 -9.36 1.57
C THR A 399 -29.53 -9.06 0.71
N LEU A 400 -30.13 -7.90 0.95
CA LEU A 400 -31.31 -7.45 0.21
C LEU A 400 -30.94 -7.13 -1.24
N ALA A 401 -29.88 -6.38 -1.49
CA ALA A 401 -29.43 -6.06 -2.82
C ALA A 401 -29.05 -7.29 -3.66
N PHE A 402 -28.40 -8.29 -3.06
CA PHE A 402 -28.08 -9.57 -3.72
C PHE A 402 -29.33 -10.35 -4.14
N LEU A 403 -30.40 -10.30 -3.34
CA LEU A 403 -31.66 -10.99 -3.64
C LEU A 403 -32.49 -10.23 -4.67
N LEU A 404 -32.45 -8.89 -4.63
CA LEU A 404 -33.32 -8.03 -5.41
C LEU A 404 -32.73 -7.56 -6.74
N ILE A 405 -31.43 -7.81 -6.98
CA ILE A 405 -30.71 -7.29 -8.17
C ILE A 405 -31.35 -7.67 -9.52
N PHE A 406 -32.07 -8.81 -9.54
CA PHE A 406 -32.79 -9.30 -10.73
C PHE A 406 -34.27 -8.93 -10.74
N LEU A 407 -34.74 -8.21 -9.73
CA LEU A 407 -36.14 -7.81 -9.62
C LEU A 407 -36.33 -6.34 -10.04
N PRO A 408 -37.50 -5.97 -10.56
CA PRO A 408 -37.80 -4.57 -10.87
C PRO A 408 -37.73 -3.72 -9.59
N TYR A 409 -37.55 -2.41 -9.80
CA TYR A 409 -37.47 -1.44 -8.71
C TYR A 409 -38.68 -1.51 -7.78
N THR A 410 -38.42 -1.56 -6.49
CA THR A 410 -39.42 -1.66 -5.42
C THR A 410 -39.05 -0.75 -4.24
N VAL A 411 -39.95 -0.56 -3.29
CA VAL A 411 -39.69 0.18 -2.04
C VAL A 411 -38.50 -0.36 -1.25
N PHE A 412 -38.14 -1.62 -1.42
CA PHE A 412 -36.96 -2.22 -0.77
C PHE A 412 -35.64 -1.65 -1.31
N HIS A 413 -35.60 -1.18 -2.56
CA HIS A 413 -34.40 -0.51 -3.11
C HIS A 413 -34.16 0.84 -2.44
N GLU A 414 -35.23 1.56 -2.06
CA GLU A 414 -35.10 2.77 -1.26
C GLU A 414 -34.55 2.47 0.14
N ALA A 415 -35.06 1.41 0.78
CA ALA A 415 -34.53 0.99 2.07
C ALA A 415 -33.04 0.62 2.02
N ILE A 416 -32.59 -0.06 0.96
CA ILE A 416 -31.17 -0.35 0.71
C ILE A 416 -30.39 0.96 0.53
N SER A 417 -30.92 1.92 -0.23
CA SER A 417 -30.29 3.24 -0.44
C SER A 417 -30.10 3.98 0.89
N TRP A 418 -31.11 4.00 1.75
CA TRP A 418 -31.02 4.58 3.09
C TRP A 418 -29.96 3.89 3.97
N MET A 419 -29.89 2.55 3.94
CA MET A 419 -28.86 1.81 4.69
C MET A 419 -27.47 2.15 4.20
N ILE A 420 -27.24 2.22 2.88
CA ILE A 420 -25.92 2.55 2.32
C ILE A 420 -25.55 4.01 2.59
N GLN A 421 -26.50 4.95 2.47
CA GLN A 421 -26.26 6.35 2.86
C GLN A 421 -25.89 6.46 4.34
N GLY A 422 -26.50 5.66 5.21
CA GLY A 422 -26.12 5.54 6.61
C GLY A 422 -24.67 5.08 6.79
N VAL A 423 -24.24 4.07 6.03
CA VAL A 423 -22.83 3.58 6.04
C VAL A 423 -21.87 4.66 5.53
N LEU A 424 -22.22 5.36 4.45
CA LEU A 424 -21.44 6.48 3.90
C LEU A 424 -21.35 7.63 4.90
N TRP A 425 -22.44 7.97 5.56
CA TRP A 425 -22.44 9.01 6.62
C TRP A 425 -21.55 8.61 7.80
N ILE A 426 -21.62 7.35 8.27
CA ILE A 426 -20.77 6.84 9.34
C ILE A 426 -19.29 6.92 8.91
N SER A 427 -18.94 6.57 7.66
CA SER A 427 -17.56 6.60 7.20
C SER A 427 -16.95 8.00 7.20
N ARG A 428 -17.75 9.04 7.01
CA ARG A 428 -17.33 10.45 6.98
C ARG A 428 -17.10 11.05 8.39
N GLN A 429 -17.45 10.34 9.46
CA GLN A 429 -17.19 10.82 10.80
C GLN A 429 -15.73 10.60 11.20
N SER A 430 -15.21 11.48 12.06
CA SER A 430 -13.85 11.35 12.58
C SER A 430 -13.78 10.33 13.72
N TYR A 431 -12.90 9.35 13.58
CA TYR A 431 -12.65 8.30 14.57
C TYR A 431 -11.26 8.41 15.20
N GLY A 432 -10.66 9.60 15.19
CA GLY A 432 -9.39 9.88 15.86
C GLY A 432 -8.24 9.09 15.19
N MET A 433 -7.81 9.53 14.02
CA MET A 433 -6.68 8.91 13.34
C MET A 433 -5.38 9.12 14.11
N LEU A 434 -4.72 8.04 14.49
CA LEU A 434 -3.45 8.01 15.20
C LEU A 434 -2.35 7.66 14.21
N THR A 435 -1.45 8.60 13.93
CA THR A 435 -0.27 8.37 13.10
C THR A 435 0.90 8.03 14.01
N ILE A 436 1.27 6.76 14.05
CA ILE A 436 2.32 6.21 14.93
C ILE A 436 3.67 6.20 14.21
N GLY A 437 3.64 5.96 12.91
CA GLY A 437 4.79 5.82 12.06
C GLY A 437 5.32 4.38 12.00
N HIS A 438 6.49 4.20 11.39
CA HIS A 438 7.12 2.90 11.21
C HIS A 438 7.44 2.20 12.53
N VAL A 439 6.99 0.97 12.67
CA VAL A 439 7.28 0.06 13.78
C VAL A 439 8.08 -1.13 13.24
N PRO A 440 9.19 -1.55 13.88
CA PRO A 440 9.93 -2.72 13.44
C PRO A 440 9.08 -3.99 13.44
N PHE A 441 9.27 -4.86 12.46
CA PHE A 441 8.53 -6.14 12.36
C PHE A 441 8.68 -7.01 13.61
N LEU A 442 9.80 -6.93 14.30
CA LEU A 442 10.02 -7.62 15.57
C LEU A 442 8.95 -7.28 16.62
N TRP A 443 8.45 -6.05 16.66
CA TRP A 443 7.37 -5.64 17.56
C TRP A 443 6.05 -6.34 17.24
N VAL A 444 5.76 -6.51 15.94
CA VAL A 444 4.57 -7.26 15.49
C VAL A 444 4.68 -8.71 15.94
N LEU A 445 5.86 -9.32 15.77
CA LEU A 445 6.11 -10.70 16.22
C LEU A 445 6.00 -10.83 17.73
N LEU A 446 6.58 -9.92 18.50
CA LEU A 446 6.51 -9.92 19.97
C LEU A 446 5.06 -9.78 20.45
N PHE A 447 4.26 -8.92 19.81
CA PHE A 447 2.83 -8.78 20.14
C PHE A 447 2.10 -10.13 20.01
N TYR A 448 2.21 -10.79 18.85
CA TYR A 448 1.52 -12.06 18.63
C TYR A 448 2.09 -13.21 19.47
N PHE A 449 3.40 -13.21 19.70
CA PHE A 449 4.05 -14.17 20.60
C PHE A 449 3.55 -14.04 22.04
N MET A 450 3.51 -12.82 22.59
CA MET A 450 3.00 -12.56 23.94
C MET A 450 1.52 -12.90 24.05
N THR A 451 0.73 -12.60 23.01
CA THR A 451 -0.69 -13.01 22.93
C THR A 451 -0.82 -14.53 22.95
N GLY A 452 0.04 -15.24 22.23
CA GLY A 452 0.08 -16.71 22.20
C GLY A 452 0.46 -17.32 23.57
N LEU A 453 1.52 -16.79 24.21
CA LEU A 453 1.93 -17.20 25.57
C LEU A 453 0.80 -17.01 26.59
N TRP A 454 0.09 -15.91 26.46
CA TRP A 454 -1.02 -15.61 27.33
C TRP A 454 -2.17 -16.60 27.20
N ILE A 455 -2.54 -16.99 25.98
CA ILE A 455 -3.56 -18.01 25.72
C ILE A 455 -3.13 -19.37 26.28
N TRP A 456 -1.82 -19.66 26.23
CA TRP A 456 -1.27 -20.94 26.67
C TRP A 456 -1.29 -21.12 28.20
N LYS A 457 -1.04 -20.07 28.99
CA LYS A 457 -1.06 -20.11 30.46
C LYS A 457 -2.48 -20.15 31.04
N LYS A 458 -3.17 -21.29 30.91
CA LYS A 458 -4.60 -21.48 31.08
C LYS A 458 -5.15 -21.54 32.51
N ASN A 459 -4.35 -21.53 33.58
CA ASN A 459 -4.82 -21.77 34.95
C ASN A 459 -4.54 -20.60 35.90
N GLY A 460 -5.59 -19.92 36.42
CA GLY A 460 -5.51 -18.96 37.52
C GLY A 460 -6.67 -17.97 37.60
N GLN A 461 -7.18 -17.73 38.83
CA GLN A 461 -8.34 -16.88 39.14
C GLN A 461 -8.20 -15.42 38.70
N ASN A 462 -6.99 -14.90 38.53
CA ASN A 462 -6.71 -13.48 38.13
C ASN A 462 -6.39 -13.33 36.61
N ARG A 463 -6.89 -14.22 35.79
CA ARG A 463 -6.63 -14.30 34.35
C ARG A 463 -6.99 -13.00 33.60
N HIS A 464 -8.18 -12.46 33.86
CA HIS A 464 -8.68 -11.27 33.16
C HIS A 464 -7.85 -10.01 33.44
N ILE A 465 -7.40 -9.82 34.69
CA ILE A 465 -6.60 -8.66 35.12
C ILE A 465 -5.22 -8.69 34.45
N ARG A 466 -4.54 -9.86 34.49
CA ARG A 466 -3.20 -10.04 33.86
C ARG A 466 -3.23 -9.82 32.36
N ILE A 467 -4.34 -10.17 31.72
CA ILE A 467 -4.61 -9.96 30.30
C ILE A 467 -4.72 -8.50 29.96
N SER A 468 -5.64 -7.82 30.63
CA SER A 468 -5.86 -6.40 30.42
C SER A 468 -4.57 -5.62 30.67
N LEU A 469 -3.81 -6.01 31.70
CA LEU A 469 -2.51 -5.40 31.99
C LEU A 469 -1.47 -5.66 30.91
N ALA A 470 -1.37 -6.89 30.37
CA ALA A 470 -0.44 -7.20 29.28
C ALA A 470 -0.82 -6.47 27.97
N TYR A 471 -2.11 -6.35 27.65
CA TYR A 471 -2.57 -5.56 26.52
C TYR A 471 -2.35 -4.05 26.74
N VAL A 472 -2.62 -3.55 27.94
CA VAL A 472 -2.32 -2.14 28.28
C VAL A 472 -0.83 -1.85 28.20
N ILE A 473 0.02 -2.72 28.76
CA ILE A 473 1.48 -2.57 28.63
C ILE A 473 1.92 -2.63 27.17
N MET A 474 1.37 -3.53 26.36
CA MET A 474 1.69 -3.59 24.93
C MET A 474 1.19 -2.40 24.13
N ILE A 475 0.00 -1.91 24.43
CA ILE A 475 -0.50 -0.64 23.86
C ILE A 475 0.45 0.50 24.27
N ILE A 476 0.85 0.60 25.52
CA ILE A 476 1.80 1.60 26.00
C ILE A 476 3.16 1.44 25.29
N LEU A 477 3.66 0.22 25.10
CA LEU A 477 4.93 -0.03 24.38
C LEU A 477 4.82 0.36 22.89
N ILE A 478 3.68 0.21 22.25
CA ILE A 478 3.43 0.73 20.88
C ILE A 478 3.42 2.26 20.89
N TRP A 479 2.95 2.88 21.98
CA TRP A 479 2.88 4.33 22.16
C TRP A 479 4.18 4.98 22.62
N ILE A 480 5.15 4.20 23.15
CA ILE A 480 6.49 4.74 23.37
C ILE A 480 7.08 5.02 21.99
N PRO A 481 7.20 6.29 21.58
CA PRO A 481 7.84 6.59 20.31
C PRO A 481 9.25 6.01 20.41
N MET A 482 9.54 4.96 19.67
CA MET A 482 10.92 4.54 19.51
C MET A 482 11.68 5.78 19.09
N ALA A 483 12.70 6.16 19.88
CA ALA A 483 13.49 7.36 19.64
C ALA A 483 14.11 7.24 18.23
N ARG A 484 13.34 7.69 17.23
CA ARG A 484 13.81 7.66 15.84
C ARG A 484 14.95 8.62 15.71
N ARG A 485 16.01 8.14 15.09
CA ARG A 485 17.08 9.02 14.66
C ARG A 485 16.49 10.01 13.67
N LYS A 486 16.51 11.30 14.02
CA LYS A 486 16.14 12.37 13.13
C LYS A 486 17.01 12.35 11.87
N SER A 487 16.47 12.73 10.72
CA SER A 487 17.12 12.55 9.42
C SER A 487 16.81 13.67 8.45
N LEU A 488 17.71 13.83 7.48
CA LEU A 488 17.49 14.59 6.25
C LEU A 488 17.31 13.59 5.12
N ALA A 489 16.30 13.77 4.31
CA ALA A 489 16.00 12.87 3.20
C ALA A 489 15.74 13.64 1.90
N PHE A 490 16.33 13.15 0.81
CA PHE A 490 15.97 13.52 -0.55
C PHE A 490 15.16 12.38 -1.13
N LEU A 491 13.88 12.61 -1.37
CA LEU A 491 12.97 11.59 -1.86
C LEU A 491 13.10 11.41 -3.37
N ASP A 492 12.93 10.19 -3.84
CA ASP A 492 12.71 9.92 -5.25
C ASP A 492 11.25 10.28 -5.59
N VAL A 493 11.08 11.41 -6.23
CA VAL A 493 9.78 11.88 -6.75
C VAL A 493 9.66 11.72 -8.27
N GLY A 494 10.58 10.98 -8.89
CA GLY A 494 10.76 10.98 -10.35
C GLY A 494 11.52 12.22 -10.79
N GLN A 495 11.13 12.83 -11.92
CA GLN A 495 11.73 14.08 -12.37
C GLN A 495 11.14 15.25 -11.57
N GLY A 496 11.91 15.72 -10.58
CA GLY A 496 11.53 16.78 -9.66
C GLY A 496 12.30 16.72 -8.35
N ASP A 497 11.95 17.58 -7.40
CA ASP A 497 12.63 17.75 -6.12
C ASP A 497 11.71 17.49 -4.93
N CYS A 498 12.25 16.85 -3.89
CA CYS A 498 11.64 16.81 -2.58
C CYS A 498 12.69 16.55 -1.50
N PHE A 499 13.03 17.58 -0.73
CA PHE A 499 13.87 17.46 0.45
C PHE A 499 13.00 17.49 1.72
N VAL A 500 13.28 16.60 2.65
CA VAL A 500 12.58 16.48 3.93
C VAL A 500 13.56 16.55 5.08
N ALA A 501 13.36 17.48 6.01
CA ALA A 501 14.05 17.53 7.28
C ALA A 501 13.11 17.04 8.41
N ASP A 502 13.40 15.87 8.97
CA ASP A 502 12.71 15.33 10.15
C ASP A 502 13.33 15.91 11.41
N THR A 503 12.76 17.00 11.93
CA THR A 503 13.26 17.75 13.09
C THR A 503 12.42 17.52 14.34
N LYS A 504 12.95 17.95 15.51
CA LYS A 504 12.18 17.99 16.77
C LYS A 504 11.01 18.99 16.71
N SER A 505 11.06 19.97 15.82
CA SER A 505 9.99 20.95 15.61
C SER A 505 8.91 20.48 14.64
N GLY A 506 9.05 19.29 14.05
CA GLY A 506 8.18 18.72 13.04
C GLY A 506 8.90 18.52 11.70
N ALA A 507 8.20 17.97 10.72
CA ALA A 507 8.72 17.78 9.37
C ALA A 507 8.71 19.10 8.59
N ILE A 508 9.83 19.42 7.95
CA ILE A 508 9.97 20.53 7.01
C ILE A 508 10.22 19.92 5.62
N ILE A 509 9.48 20.38 4.63
CA ILE A 509 9.68 20.02 3.23
C ILE A 509 10.16 21.24 2.45
N PHE A 510 11.19 21.06 1.66
CA PHE A 510 11.64 22.02 0.67
C PHE A 510 11.44 21.39 -0.71
N ASP A 511 10.55 21.98 -1.49
CA ASP A 511 9.97 21.45 -2.71
C ASP A 511 9.26 20.09 -2.50
N GLY A 512 8.47 19.69 -3.48
CA GLY A 512 7.74 18.43 -3.44
C GLY A 512 6.89 18.30 -4.68
N GLY A 513 7.52 18.18 -5.83
CA GLY A 513 6.84 18.09 -7.10
C GLY A 513 7.42 17.02 -8.01
N SER A 514 6.75 16.78 -9.13
CA SER A 514 7.21 15.90 -10.19
C SER A 514 6.58 16.28 -11.53
N SER A 515 7.37 16.20 -12.60
CA SER A 515 6.89 16.34 -13.99
C SER A 515 6.69 14.99 -14.68
N SER A 516 7.14 13.89 -14.06
CA SER A 516 7.02 12.53 -14.60
C SER A 516 6.01 11.64 -13.86
N GLU A 517 5.72 11.95 -12.57
CA GLU A 517 4.86 11.15 -11.70
C GLU A 517 3.57 11.88 -11.36
N ASP A 518 2.43 11.21 -11.54
CA ASP A 518 1.15 11.75 -11.12
C ASP A 518 0.91 11.51 -9.63
N GLN A 519 0.21 12.47 -9.01
CA GLN A 519 -0.20 12.39 -7.61
C GLN A 519 0.98 12.08 -6.67
N VAL A 520 2.13 12.70 -6.93
CA VAL A 520 3.39 12.49 -6.20
C VAL A 520 3.25 12.83 -4.71
N GLY A 521 2.48 13.86 -4.37
CA GLY A 521 2.15 14.22 -2.99
C GLY A 521 1.44 13.08 -2.27
N ARG A 522 0.44 12.48 -2.91
CA ARG A 522 -0.39 11.41 -2.36
C ARG A 522 0.33 10.07 -2.24
N TYR A 523 1.13 9.70 -3.26
CA TYR A 523 1.68 8.34 -3.36
C TYR A 523 3.16 8.21 -3.01
N ARG A 524 3.93 9.32 -2.96
CA ARG A 524 5.35 9.29 -2.59
C ARG A 524 5.65 10.10 -1.32
N ILE A 525 5.18 11.36 -1.22
CA ILE A 525 5.52 12.25 -0.09
C ILE A 525 4.71 11.89 1.16
N LEU A 526 3.37 11.82 1.06
CA LEU A 526 2.50 11.54 2.21
C LEU A 526 2.81 10.18 2.88
N PRO A 527 3.07 9.08 2.14
CA PRO A 527 3.48 7.82 2.74
C PRO A 527 4.77 7.93 3.55
N TYR A 528 5.76 8.70 3.08
CA TYR A 528 6.98 8.96 3.83
C TYR A 528 6.71 9.78 5.10
N MET A 529 5.82 10.79 5.04
CA MET A 529 5.39 11.52 6.23
C MET A 529 4.73 10.61 7.27
N LYS A 530 3.85 9.71 6.84
CA LYS A 530 3.22 8.69 7.70
C LYS A 530 4.25 7.71 8.26
N TYR A 531 5.21 7.27 7.45
CA TYR A 531 6.35 6.46 7.89
C TYR A 531 7.15 7.16 9.00
N LEU A 532 7.35 8.47 8.92
CA LEU A 532 7.96 9.30 9.96
C LEU A 532 7.01 9.60 11.13
N GLY A 533 5.74 9.19 11.11
CA GLY A 533 4.77 9.42 12.18
C GLY A 533 4.19 10.84 12.20
N TYR A 534 4.19 11.53 11.08
CA TYR A 534 3.60 12.86 10.96
C TYR A 534 2.22 12.80 10.32
N GLN A 535 1.22 13.34 11.02
CA GLN A 535 -0.13 13.53 10.49
C GLN A 535 -0.20 14.76 9.58
N LYS A 536 0.56 15.81 9.93
CA LYS A 536 0.68 17.06 9.18
C LYS A 536 2.14 17.48 9.06
N ILE A 537 2.45 18.10 7.94
CA ILE A 537 3.72 18.73 7.66
C ILE A 537 3.74 20.09 8.37
N GLN A 538 4.79 20.36 9.15
CA GLN A 538 4.90 21.61 9.90
C GLN A 538 5.12 22.79 8.97
N ILE A 539 6.10 22.68 8.05
CA ILE A 539 6.44 23.72 7.09
C ILE A 539 6.67 23.07 5.73
N ALA A 540 6.04 23.55 4.68
CA ALA A 540 6.39 23.29 3.29
C ALA A 540 6.88 24.57 2.64
N VAL A 541 7.96 24.49 1.89
CA VAL A 541 8.55 25.62 1.16
C VAL A 541 8.57 25.25 -0.32
N ILE A 542 8.16 26.17 -1.18
CA ILE A 542 8.27 26.03 -2.64
C ILE A 542 9.35 26.99 -3.12
N SER A 543 10.36 26.47 -3.82
CA SER A 543 11.47 27.28 -4.34
C SER A 543 11.05 28.18 -5.49
N HIS A 544 10.26 27.66 -6.42
CA HIS A 544 9.70 28.36 -7.58
C HIS A 544 8.46 27.64 -8.12
N MET A 545 7.76 28.25 -9.10
CA MET A 545 6.43 27.79 -9.54
C MET A 545 6.49 26.86 -10.76
N ASP A 546 7.43 25.93 -10.81
CA ASP A 546 7.44 24.87 -11.81
C ASP A 546 6.86 23.54 -11.23
N ILE A 547 6.25 22.76 -12.12
CA ILE A 547 5.42 21.61 -11.73
C ILE A 547 6.18 20.54 -10.94
N ASP A 548 7.46 20.38 -11.23
CA ASP A 548 8.38 19.46 -10.58
C ASP A 548 8.89 19.93 -9.21
N HIS A 549 8.42 21.09 -8.74
CA HIS A 549 8.68 21.61 -7.40
C HIS A 549 7.42 21.77 -6.56
N TYR A 550 6.26 22.12 -7.17
CA TYR A 550 5.06 22.43 -6.39
C TYR A 550 3.95 21.38 -6.47
N SER A 551 3.90 20.48 -7.49
CA SER A 551 2.71 19.66 -7.76
C SER A 551 2.27 18.80 -6.57
N GLY A 552 3.18 18.14 -5.89
CA GLY A 552 2.86 17.34 -4.71
C GLY A 552 2.54 18.20 -3.48
N ILE A 553 3.17 19.37 -3.31
CA ILE A 553 2.80 20.32 -2.25
C ILE A 553 1.37 20.81 -2.46
N LYS A 554 0.97 21.09 -3.71
CA LYS A 554 -0.42 21.45 -4.05
C LYS A 554 -1.40 20.37 -3.61
N GLU A 555 -1.11 19.10 -3.93
CA GLU A 555 -1.94 17.96 -3.52
C GLU A 555 -2.05 17.86 -1.99
N LEU A 556 -0.94 18.02 -1.28
CA LEU A 556 -0.90 17.99 0.19
C LEU A 556 -1.66 19.17 0.81
N LEU A 557 -1.67 20.34 0.16
CA LEU A 557 -2.51 21.49 0.56
C LEU A 557 -3.99 21.15 0.36
N GLU A 558 -4.39 20.60 -0.79
CA GLU A 558 -5.76 20.16 -1.07
C GLU A 558 -6.27 19.14 -0.05
N MET A 559 -5.39 18.26 0.44
CA MET A 559 -5.67 17.30 1.51
C MET A 559 -5.61 17.92 2.94
N GLY A 560 -5.28 19.20 3.10
CA GLY A 560 -5.16 19.87 4.41
C GLY A 560 -4.02 19.32 5.28
N LYS A 561 -2.95 18.81 4.67
CA LYS A 561 -1.81 18.17 5.38
C LYS A 561 -0.65 19.12 5.68
N ILE A 562 -0.74 20.42 5.33
CA ILE A 562 0.31 21.41 5.54
C ILE A 562 -0.17 22.50 6.51
N LYS A 563 0.65 22.83 7.53
CA LYS A 563 0.33 23.85 8.52
C LYS A 563 0.83 25.24 8.09
N TYR A 564 2.09 25.33 7.65
CA TYR A 564 2.71 26.57 7.20
C TYR A 564 3.26 26.39 5.79
N LEU A 565 3.01 27.37 4.90
CA LEU A 565 3.50 27.40 3.54
C LEU A 565 4.43 28.60 3.35
N GLY A 566 5.71 28.34 3.02
CA GLY A 566 6.69 29.34 2.63
C GLY A 566 6.75 29.51 1.12
N LEU A 567 6.67 30.73 0.64
CA LEU A 567 6.74 31.09 -0.77
C LEU A 567 7.81 32.15 -0.99
N PRO A 568 8.50 32.20 -2.15
CA PRO A 568 9.42 33.28 -2.45
C PRO A 568 8.70 34.62 -2.52
N GLU A 569 9.34 35.69 -2.03
CA GLU A 569 8.81 37.06 -2.02
C GLU A 569 9.12 37.75 -3.36
N ILE A 570 8.53 37.23 -4.44
CA ILE A 570 8.64 37.68 -5.83
C ILE A 570 7.25 38.05 -6.39
N PRO A 571 7.15 38.68 -7.57
CA PRO A 571 5.88 38.96 -8.22
C PRO A 571 5.05 37.65 -8.40
N LYS A 572 3.75 37.74 -8.06
CA LYS A 572 2.87 36.57 -8.06
C LYS A 572 2.36 36.25 -9.44
N ASP A 573 2.76 35.14 -9.99
CA ASP A 573 2.19 34.56 -11.20
C ASP A 573 0.81 33.89 -10.92
N GLU A 574 0.12 33.43 -11.96
CA GLU A 574 -1.18 32.79 -11.86
C GLU A 574 -1.12 31.46 -11.08
N THR A 575 -0.02 30.72 -11.16
CA THR A 575 0.19 29.48 -10.43
C THR A 575 0.29 29.72 -8.93
N MET A 576 1.11 30.72 -8.54
CA MET A 576 1.25 31.11 -7.14
C MET A 576 -0.08 31.61 -6.55
N LYS A 577 -0.86 32.40 -7.31
CA LYS A 577 -2.19 32.84 -6.90
C LYS A 577 -3.14 31.67 -6.64
N LYS A 578 -3.14 30.65 -7.50
CA LYS A 578 -3.94 29.41 -7.32
C LYS A 578 -3.51 28.65 -6.06
N ILE A 579 -2.21 28.47 -5.83
CA ILE A 579 -1.66 27.80 -4.64
C ILE A 579 -2.06 28.56 -3.37
N ILE A 580 -1.93 29.87 -3.37
CA ILE A 580 -2.35 30.76 -2.26
C ILE A 580 -3.86 30.58 -1.98
N GLY A 581 -4.69 30.51 -3.02
CA GLY A 581 -6.12 30.29 -2.90
C GLY A 581 -6.46 28.95 -2.21
N ILE A 582 -5.78 27.86 -2.63
CA ILE A 582 -5.94 26.54 -2.01
C ILE A 582 -5.50 26.56 -0.54
N ALA A 583 -4.33 27.13 -0.26
CA ALA A 583 -3.78 27.23 1.09
C ALA A 583 -4.74 27.97 2.04
N LYS A 584 -5.27 29.13 1.61
CA LYS A 584 -6.25 29.90 2.39
C LYS A 584 -7.54 29.11 2.64
N LYS A 585 -8.07 28.43 1.60
CA LYS A 585 -9.29 27.60 1.73
C LYS A 585 -9.13 26.47 2.75
N ARG A 586 -7.91 25.94 2.91
CA ARG A 586 -7.60 24.84 3.85
C ARG A 586 -7.05 25.31 5.20
N GLY A 587 -7.00 26.63 5.45
CA GLY A 587 -6.52 27.20 6.72
C GLY A 587 -5.02 27.08 6.92
N THR A 588 -4.23 26.92 5.82
CA THR A 588 -2.77 26.91 5.87
C THR A 588 -2.25 28.35 5.99
N THR A 589 -1.39 28.61 6.97
CA THR A 589 -0.75 29.92 7.15
C THR A 589 0.38 30.11 6.14
N ILE A 590 0.34 31.22 5.40
CA ILE A 590 1.33 31.54 4.35
C ILE A 590 2.31 32.57 4.91
N PHE A 591 3.60 32.39 4.61
CA PHE A 591 4.65 33.37 4.88
C PHE A 591 5.57 33.48 3.67
N TYR A 592 6.23 34.64 3.53
CA TYR A 592 7.09 34.94 2.38
C TYR A 592 8.55 34.93 2.78
N LEU A 593 9.38 34.42 1.88
CA LEU A 593 10.81 34.22 2.05
C LEU A 593 11.59 35.02 0.99
N SER A 594 12.55 35.82 1.46
CA SER A 594 13.51 36.56 0.64
C SER A 594 14.85 36.57 1.35
N ARG A 595 15.90 36.99 0.68
CA ARG A 595 17.26 37.06 1.22
C ARG A 595 17.28 37.62 2.64
N GLY A 596 18.04 36.98 3.52
CA GLY A 596 18.20 37.30 4.93
C GLY A 596 17.15 36.72 5.87
N ARG A 597 15.99 36.29 5.37
CA ARG A 597 15.00 35.55 6.18
C ARG A 597 15.54 34.18 6.56
N GLN A 598 15.06 33.62 7.66
CA GLN A 598 15.49 32.28 8.10
C GLN A 598 14.33 31.46 8.68
N ILE A 599 14.45 30.14 8.54
CA ILE A 599 13.60 29.17 9.20
C ILE A 599 14.40 28.53 10.32
N THR A 600 13.97 28.74 11.57
CA THR A 600 14.65 28.21 12.75
C THR A 600 13.88 27.06 13.36
N THR A 601 14.60 26.01 13.74
CA THR A 601 14.08 24.82 14.40
C THR A 601 14.89 24.50 15.66
N LYS A 602 14.43 23.55 16.47
CA LYS A 602 15.20 23.05 17.62
C LYS A 602 16.47 22.26 17.22
N ASP A 603 16.64 21.91 15.96
CA ASP A 603 17.77 21.13 15.45
C ASP A 603 18.67 21.94 14.49
N GLY A 604 18.46 23.24 14.37
CA GLY A 604 19.24 24.15 13.53
C GLY A 604 18.40 25.14 12.75
N SER A 605 19.02 25.88 11.85
CA SER A 605 18.36 26.90 11.03
C SER A 605 18.83 26.87 9.58
N LEU A 606 17.94 27.32 8.69
CA LEU A 606 18.20 27.52 7.27
C LEU A 606 17.95 28.99 6.93
N LYS A 607 18.95 29.71 6.42
CA LYS A 607 18.89 31.09 5.99
C LYS A 607 18.65 31.14 4.48
N VAL A 608 17.80 32.05 4.04
CA VAL A 608 17.56 32.34 2.63
C VAL A 608 18.71 33.18 2.10
N LEU A 609 19.38 32.73 1.06
CA LEU A 609 20.45 33.46 0.36
C LEU A 609 19.92 34.15 -0.90
N HIS A 610 18.91 33.58 -1.54
CA HIS A 610 18.32 34.05 -2.79
C HIS A 610 16.84 33.63 -2.85
N PRO A 611 15.93 34.38 -3.52
CA PRO A 611 16.19 35.67 -4.23
C PRO A 611 16.14 36.88 -3.28
N GLN A 612 16.53 38.03 -3.82
CA GLN A 612 16.20 39.30 -3.20
C GLN A 612 14.70 39.57 -3.23
N LYS A 613 14.24 40.41 -2.31
CA LYS A 613 12.82 40.81 -2.25
C LYS A 613 12.39 41.48 -3.55
N ASN A 614 11.26 41.04 -4.12
CA ASN A 614 10.71 41.53 -5.39
C ASN A 614 11.64 41.36 -6.60
N SER A 615 12.52 40.35 -6.61
CA SER A 615 13.34 40.02 -7.77
C SER A 615 12.48 39.83 -9.03
N GLN A 616 12.96 40.37 -10.15
CA GLN A 616 12.33 40.27 -11.48
C GLN A 616 13.01 39.22 -12.40
N MET A 617 13.89 38.39 -11.83
CA MET A 617 14.57 37.33 -12.58
C MET A 617 13.55 36.31 -13.11
N GLU A 618 13.92 35.56 -14.15
CA GLU A 618 13.12 34.44 -14.66
C GLU A 618 12.91 33.36 -13.59
N LYS A 619 11.89 32.52 -13.79
CA LYS A 619 11.41 31.55 -12.76
C LYS A 619 12.53 30.74 -12.14
N ASN A 620 13.38 30.08 -12.94
CA ASN A 620 14.46 29.25 -12.44
C ASN A 620 15.57 30.08 -11.79
N ALA A 621 15.95 31.19 -12.43
CA ALA A 621 16.95 32.09 -11.88
C ALA A 621 16.53 32.69 -10.54
N ALA A 622 15.23 32.91 -10.32
CA ALA A 622 14.64 33.39 -9.06
C ALA A 622 14.32 32.26 -8.05
N SER A 623 14.82 31.04 -8.24
CA SER A 623 14.61 29.94 -7.31
C SER A 623 15.10 30.26 -5.90
N LEU A 624 14.31 29.88 -4.89
CA LEU A 624 14.69 30.05 -3.49
C LEU A 624 15.89 29.17 -3.14
N VAL A 625 16.97 29.78 -2.67
CA VAL A 625 18.18 29.09 -2.20
C VAL A 625 18.32 29.27 -0.70
N MET A 626 18.48 28.14 0.00
CA MET A 626 18.63 28.15 1.46
C MET A 626 19.90 27.43 1.90
N GLN A 627 20.63 28.03 2.82
CA GLN A 627 21.82 27.45 3.45
C GLN A 627 21.73 27.51 4.96
N GLY A 628 22.27 26.50 5.63
CA GLY A 628 22.37 26.53 7.09
C GLY A 628 22.75 25.19 7.70
N LYS A 629 22.85 25.17 9.03
CA LYS A 629 23.18 23.96 9.77
C LYS A 629 21.90 23.36 10.36
N ILE A 630 21.60 22.10 9.99
CA ILE A 630 20.45 21.36 10.50
C ILE A 630 20.85 19.90 10.76
N LEU A 631 20.44 19.34 11.89
CA LEU A 631 20.80 17.97 12.32
C LEU A 631 22.31 17.65 12.29
N GLY A 632 23.16 18.66 12.47
CA GLY A 632 24.62 18.54 12.47
C GLY A 632 25.26 18.61 11.07
N TYR A 633 24.48 18.84 10.00
CA TYR A 633 24.98 19.03 8.62
C TYR A 633 24.82 20.46 8.17
N ARG A 634 25.82 21.01 7.49
CA ARG A 634 25.67 22.23 6.69
C ARG A 634 25.09 21.84 5.35
N VAL A 635 23.86 22.27 5.09
CA VAL A 635 23.08 21.91 3.90
C VAL A 635 22.91 23.15 3.03
N LEU A 636 23.07 22.99 1.72
CA LEU A 636 22.74 23.99 0.71
C LEU A 636 21.69 23.41 -0.24
N LEU A 637 20.51 24.02 -0.24
CA LEU A 637 19.36 23.70 -1.08
C LEU A 637 19.22 24.79 -2.13
N THR A 638 19.37 24.45 -3.40
CA THR A 638 19.53 25.39 -4.49
C THR A 638 18.28 25.58 -5.37
N GLY A 639 17.24 24.74 -5.16
CA GLY A 639 16.16 24.68 -6.14
C GLY A 639 16.72 24.42 -7.54
N ASP A 640 16.21 25.16 -8.54
CA ASP A 640 16.66 25.08 -9.92
C ASP A 640 17.38 26.33 -10.39
N VAL A 641 18.09 27.00 -9.45
CA VAL A 641 18.88 28.21 -9.77
C VAL A 641 19.81 27.95 -10.95
N GLU A 642 19.79 28.85 -11.91
CA GLU A 642 20.65 28.87 -13.09
C GLU A 642 21.71 29.95 -12.98
N LYS A 643 22.50 30.08 -14.05
CA LYS A 643 23.72 30.92 -14.11
C LYS A 643 23.55 32.33 -13.51
N GLU A 644 22.48 33.04 -13.85
CA GLU A 644 22.22 34.39 -13.33
C GLU A 644 22.05 34.44 -11.83
N GLY A 645 21.25 33.48 -11.28
CA GLY A 645 21.07 33.34 -9.84
C GLY A 645 22.34 32.83 -9.15
N GLU A 646 23.13 31.95 -9.78
CA GLU A 646 24.44 31.54 -9.24
C GLU A 646 25.43 32.70 -9.18
N GLU A 647 25.47 33.61 -10.18
CA GLU A 647 26.30 34.82 -10.18
C GLU A 647 25.95 35.76 -9.02
N GLU A 648 24.63 35.91 -8.72
CA GLU A 648 24.20 36.67 -7.56
C GLU A 648 24.61 35.98 -6.24
N LEU A 649 24.48 34.65 -6.14
CA LEU A 649 24.94 33.89 -4.99
C LEU A 649 26.45 33.97 -4.77
N LEU A 650 27.24 34.05 -5.84
CA LEU A 650 28.67 34.19 -5.77
C LEU A 650 29.14 35.56 -5.20
N SER A 651 28.28 36.58 -5.23
CA SER A 651 28.52 37.85 -4.55
C SER A 651 28.32 37.78 -3.02
N GLU A 652 27.67 36.74 -2.53
CA GLU A 652 27.37 36.53 -1.11
C GLU A 652 28.44 35.67 -0.41
N GLU A 653 28.42 35.68 0.93
CA GLU A 653 29.24 34.77 1.76
C GLU A 653 28.63 33.34 1.76
N LEU A 654 29.01 32.57 0.76
CA LEU A 654 28.67 31.15 0.72
C LEU A 654 29.57 30.35 1.66
N GLU A 655 28.94 29.61 2.59
CA GLU A 655 29.67 28.67 3.46
C GLU A 655 29.91 27.33 2.75
N ARG A 656 30.98 26.62 3.19
CA ARG A 656 31.18 25.22 2.76
C ARG A 656 30.00 24.36 3.15
N ALA A 657 29.56 23.47 2.26
CA ALA A 657 28.45 22.56 2.51
C ALA A 657 28.93 21.15 2.80
N ASP A 658 28.31 20.48 3.82
CA ASP A 658 28.45 19.04 3.97
C ASP A 658 27.57 18.30 2.95
N ILE A 659 26.39 18.86 2.64
CA ILE A 659 25.43 18.32 1.67
C ILE A 659 24.98 19.45 0.74
N LEU A 660 25.19 19.26 -0.56
CA LEU A 660 24.67 20.12 -1.62
C LEU A 660 23.55 19.39 -2.38
N LYS A 661 22.39 19.99 -2.55
CA LYS A 661 21.47 19.60 -3.61
C LYS A 661 21.96 20.24 -4.91
N ALA A 662 22.30 19.44 -5.91
CA ALA A 662 22.71 19.97 -7.22
C ALA A 662 21.56 20.74 -7.88
N ALA A 663 21.83 21.95 -8.35
CA ALA A 663 20.82 22.80 -8.96
C ALA A 663 20.27 22.19 -10.25
N HIS A 664 18.98 22.44 -10.51
CA HIS A 664 18.28 22.11 -11.75
C HIS A 664 18.52 20.64 -12.18
N HIS A 665 18.35 19.71 -11.24
CA HIS A 665 18.46 18.24 -11.42
C HIS A 665 19.80 17.78 -12.04
N GLY A 666 20.85 18.60 -11.96
CA GLY A 666 22.14 18.35 -12.59
C GLY A 666 22.19 18.81 -14.06
N SER A 667 21.49 19.89 -14.41
CA SER A 667 21.61 20.58 -15.70
C SER A 667 23.04 21.05 -15.96
N LYS A 668 23.45 21.05 -17.21
CA LYS A 668 24.76 21.60 -17.63
C LYS A 668 24.90 23.12 -17.40
N ASN A 669 23.76 23.83 -17.32
CA ASN A 669 23.69 25.28 -17.16
C ASN A 669 23.69 25.73 -15.69
N SER A 670 23.84 24.80 -14.74
CA SER A 670 23.85 25.07 -13.30
C SER A 670 25.01 24.36 -12.62
N THR A 671 25.24 24.67 -11.35
CA THR A 671 26.33 24.09 -10.54
C THR A 671 27.69 24.32 -11.18
N SER A 672 28.03 25.60 -11.42
CA SER A 672 29.25 26.04 -12.10
C SER A 672 30.53 25.69 -11.32
N ASN A 673 31.68 25.77 -11.98
CA ASN A 673 32.98 25.55 -11.34
C ASN A 673 33.25 26.56 -10.23
N GLU A 674 32.94 27.85 -10.48
CA GLU A 674 33.08 28.94 -9.53
C GLU A 674 32.24 28.71 -8.28
N PHE A 675 30.99 28.24 -8.47
CA PHE A 675 30.09 27.88 -7.39
C PHE A 675 30.64 26.71 -6.57
N LEU A 676 31.10 25.64 -7.22
CA LEU A 676 31.68 24.47 -6.55
C LEU A 676 33.00 24.81 -5.83
N GLN A 677 33.80 25.73 -6.35
CA GLN A 677 35.02 26.19 -5.71
C GLN A 677 34.74 26.90 -4.36
N LYS A 678 33.63 27.67 -4.28
CA LYS A 678 33.21 28.35 -3.04
C LYS A 678 32.58 27.35 -2.05
N VAL A 679 31.62 26.56 -2.53
CA VAL A 679 30.79 25.68 -1.69
C VAL A 679 31.56 24.45 -1.19
N GLN A 680 32.47 23.90 -1.95
CA GLN A 680 33.29 22.72 -1.65
C GLN A 680 32.47 21.59 -0.98
N PRO A 681 31.43 21.07 -1.65
CA PRO A 681 30.52 20.12 -1.03
C PRO A 681 31.20 18.78 -0.80
N LYS A 682 31.03 18.21 0.42
CA LYS A 682 31.50 16.85 0.70
C LYS A 682 30.64 15.80 0.00
N GLN A 683 29.35 16.05 -0.07
CA GLN A 683 28.34 15.18 -0.66
C GLN A 683 27.39 16.00 -1.50
N THR A 684 27.11 15.51 -2.71
CA THR A 684 26.15 16.15 -3.62
C THR A 684 25.03 15.18 -3.95
N VAL A 685 23.79 15.63 -3.75
CA VAL A 685 22.58 14.88 -4.12
C VAL A 685 22.01 15.46 -5.40
N ILE A 686 21.76 14.60 -6.37
CA ILE A 686 21.09 14.93 -7.62
C ILE A 686 19.73 14.24 -7.58
N SER A 687 18.65 15.04 -7.51
CA SER A 687 17.29 14.57 -7.66
C SER A 687 16.92 14.57 -9.14
N CYS A 688 16.64 13.41 -9.71
CA CYS A 688 16.26 13.29 -11.12
C CYS A 688 15.46 11.98 -11.33
N GLY A 689 14.65 11.96 -12.39
CA GLY A 689 13.90 10.78 -12.78
C GLY A 689 14.71 9.81 -13.64
N LYS A 690 14.35 8.52 -13.59
CA LYS A 690 14.90 7.51 -14.51
C LYS A 690 14.51 7.84 -15.95
N GLN A 691 15.45 7.68 -16.88
CA GLN A 691 15.20 7.88 -18.33
C GLN A 691 14.41 9.17 -18.64
N ASN A 692 14.71 10.27 -17.90
CA ASN A 692 13.97 11.51 -18.07
C ASN A 692 14.27 12.16 -19.44
N ARG A 693 13.26 12.81 -20.01
CA ARG A 693 13.32 13.45 -21.34
C ARG A 693 14.34 14.59 -21.47
N TYR A 694 14.83 15.11 -20.34
CA TYR A 694 15.78 16.22 -20.32
C TYR A 694 17.24 15.76 -20.36
N GLY A 695 17.48 14.44 -20.22
CA GLY A 695 18.82 13.87 -20.15
C GLY A 695 19.57 14.18 -18.85
N HIS A 696 18.86 14.63 -17.81
CA HIS A 696 19.46 14.94 -16.50
C HIS A 696 19.84 13.67 -15.72
N PRO A 697 20.97 13.68 -14.98
CA PRO A 697 21.99 14.73 -14.95
C PRO A 697 22.88 14.68 -16.20
N HIS A 698 23.26 15.83 -16.73
CA HIS A 698 24.18 15.91 -17.83
C HIS A 698 25.58 15.44 -17.44
N LEU A 699 26.31 14.87 -18.39
CA LEU A 699 27.65 14.33 -18.15
C LEU A 699 28.63 15.42 -17.70
N GLU A 700 28.49 16.61 -18.25
CA GLU A 700 29.32 17.79 -17.91
C GLU A 700 29.20 18.14 -16.42
N THR A 701 27.99 18.09 -15.87
CA THR A 701 27.75 18.34 -14.43
C THR A 701 28.33 17.23 -13.58
N ILE A 702 28.18 15.98 -13.98
CA ILE A 702 28.80 14.84 -13.28
C ILE A 702 30.32 15.00 -13.28
N HIS A 703 30.92 15.40 -14.42
CA HIS A 703 32.36 15.58 -14.54
C HIS A 703 32.85 16.71 -13.62
N ARG A 704 32.15 17.89 -13.61
CA ARG A 704 32.46 18.97 -12.67
C ARG A 704 32.46 18.50 -11.22
N LEU A 705 31.40 17.80 -10.80
CA LEU A 705 31.28 17.27 -9.43
C LEU A 705 32.40 16.28 -9.09
N GLN A 706 32.81 15.43 -10.02
CA GLN A 706 33.96 14.52 -9.85
C GLN A 706 35.28 15.23 -9.69
N THR A 707 35.52 16.29 -10.45
CA THR A 707 36.70 17.15 -10.35
C THR A 707 36.87 17.74 -8.95
N TYR A 708 35.76 18.16 -8.32
CA TYR A 708 35.74 18.65 -6.93
C TYR A 708 35.69 17.55 -5.88
N ARG A 709 35.84 16.28 -6.28
CA ARG A 709 35.87 15.07 -5.39
C ARG A 709 34.69 14.98 -4.43
N THR A 710 33.53 15.52 -4.77
CA THR A 710 32.31 15.36 -3.98
C THR A 710 31.73 13.97 -4.17
N LYS A 711 31.19 13.38 -3.11
CA LYS A 711 30.50 12.08 -3.20
C LYS A 711 29.11 12.28 -3.78
N ILE A 712 28.87 11.74 -4.96
CA ILE A 712 27.64 11.94 -5.72
C ILE A 712 26.63 10.86 -5.37
N TYR A 713 25.41 11.26 -5.02
CA TYR A 713 24.24 10.41 -4.84
C TYR A 713 23.15 10.81 -5.84
N ARG A 714 22.43 9.84 -6.40
CA ARG A 714 21.40 10.07 -7.40
C ARG A 714 20.11 9.34 -7.00
N THR A 715 18.96 10.05 -7.01
CA THR A 715 17.67 9.44 -6.64
C THR A 715 17.18 8.42 -7.65
N ASP A 716 17.46 8.61 -8.95
CA ASP A 716 17.11 7.66 -10.02
C ASP A 716 17.80 6.29 -9.91
N ARG A 717 18.92 6.22 -9.18
CA ARG A 717 19.68 4.98 -8.97
C ARG A 717 19.48 4.33 -7.60
N SER A 718 19.32 5.16 -6.57
CA SER A 718 19.34 4.70 -5.18
C SER A 718 17.98 4.82 -4.49
N GLY A 719 16.98 5.42 -5.15
CA GLY A 719 15.75 5.83 -4.48
C GLY A 719 16.02 6.96 -3.48
N ALA A 720 15.29 6.99 -2.36
CA ALA A 720 15.48 8.01 -1.33
C ALA A 720 16.89 7.96 -0.72
N ILE A 721 17.52 9.14 -0.59
CA ILE A 721 18.84 9.30 0.02
C ILE A 721 18.65 9.92 1.40
N ILE A 722 19.07 9.20 2.44
CA ILE A 722 18.77 9.56 3.84
C ILE A 722 20.05 9.73 4.64
N PHE A 723 20.19 10.90 5.29
CA PHE A 723 21.28 11.23 6.20
C PHE A 723 20.74 11.31 7.63
N PHE A 724 21.19 10.44 8.51
CA PHE A 724 20.77 10.47 9.91
C PHE A 724 21.54 11.54 10.69
N LYS A 725 20.86 12.16 11.67
CA LYS A 725 21.46 13.15 12.58
C LYS A 725 22.86 12.71 13.04
N ARG A 726 23.86 13.58 12.87
CA ARG A 726 25.19 13.34 13.41
C ARG A 726 25.12 13.27 14.93
N ARG A 727 25.77 12.27 15.50
CA ARG A 727 26.10 12.30 16.93
C ARG A 727 27.14 13.41 17.07
N ASP A 728 26.84 14.42 17.86
CA ASP A 728 27.86 15.38 18.26
C ASP A 728 28.95 14.58 18.95
N GLY A 729 30.19 14.62 18.38
CA GLY A 729 31.35 13.98 18.94
C GLY A 729 31.76 14.69 20.24
#